data_106538b9d7886e7dffef3432d3795d92
#
_entry.id   106538b9d7886e7dffef3432d3795d92
#
_cell.length_a   1.000
_cell.length_b   1.000
_cell.length_c   1.000
_cell.angle_alpha   90.00
_cell.angle_beta   90.00
_cell.angle_gamma   90.00
#
_symmetry.space_group_name_H-M   'P 1'
#
loop_
_entity.id
_entity.type
_entity.pdbx_description
1 polymer ?
#
loop_
_entity_poly.entity_id
_entity_poly.type
_entity_poly.pdbx_seq_one_letter_code
_entity_poly.pdbx_strand_id
1 'polypeptide(L)'
;MKQFGSHIRSSLFKGKIIFLFLLIVIAVPCRSQNKATIPVETGQNALVLQMDKDNHPLIIYFGKKLTNTAEYATIPGQVLQHDGNAGIYNSAYTPAGSWSLVEPAIRLTHADGNTSLDLLYINHQAKQEDDNISVTTVLLRDPVYNSEVTLYYKVYKRENVIEQWSVIVNKEKKPIVLNKYASANLYFMAGDYYLRHYHGSWASEMKPEETKLTAGIKVLDSKLGTRANLYGPPSFMLSFDKPATEDEGKVLLGTLAWTGNYQFDFEMDSYHNLRLISGINSFASEYTLKPGQEFKTPSFITTYSEHGTGEASRSLHNWARKYRLLDGQGSRLTLLNNWEATYFDFDETKLTGLFKDAKKLGVDMFLLDDGWFANKYPRNSDRAGLGDWQENVKKLPHGIGYLVKEAKEAGVKFGIWLEPEMVNPKSELYEKHKDWVIRQPERPEHYFRNQLVLDLSNPDVQNFVFGVVDSLFIKNPELAFIKWDCNAVIYNANSAYLKKTNQPQTHLYVDYVRGLYKVLERVRAKYPKVPMMLCSGGGGRADYEALKYFTEFWPSDDTDPLERIYMQWEYSYFFPAIATCNHITDWSSMPLKYRTDVAMTGKMGYDIVVSKLGESDLQFSQQAVANYKSISDIIWHGDEYRLASPWEKPFAALQFVNNSKDKAIVFAYLTNFRFMNTTTSATPVQFKGLDLQKKYRIKEINLYPGTTSTITTDAVYSGEYLMTVGFNPDVNTRRTSVILQVDEAR
;
A
#
# COMPACT_ATOMS: atom_id res chain seq x y z
N MET A 1 -60.05 38.91 48.03
CA MET A 1 -61.26 39.79 48.31
C MET A 1 -62.34 39.38 47.35
N LYS A 2 -63.46 38.94 47.95
CA LYS A 2 -64.85 38.94 47.45
C LYS A 2 -65.14 38.25 46.12
N GLN A 3 -65.72 37.02 46.08
CA GLN A 3 -67.11 36.63 46.44
C GLN A 3 -68.19 37.34 45.63
N PHE A 4 -68.98 36.52 45.00
CA PHE A 4 -70.45 36.30 45.02
C PHE A 4 -70.85 35.76 43.64
N GLY A 5 -71.58 34.72 43.42
CA GLY A 5 -72.62 34.05 44.15
C GLY A 5 -73.95 34.07 43.43
N SER A 6 -74.50 32.89 43.34
CA SER A 6 -75.90 32.48 43.43
C SER A 6 -76.70 32.21 42.10
N HIS A 7 -77.09 30.98 41.91
CA HIS A 7 -78.42 30.34 41.94
C HIS A 7 -79.52 30.90 40.95
N ILE A 8 -80.10 30.01 40.17
CA ILE A 8 -81.45 29.50 40.37
C ILE A 8 -81.85 28.36 39.40
N ARG A 9 -82.62 27.47 39.94
CA ARG A 9 -83.22 26.21 39.50
C ARG A 9 -84.19 26.36 38.31
N SER A 10 -84.42 25.37 37.53
CA SER A 10 -85.40 24.24 37.47
C SER A 10 -85.90 24.14 36.06
N SER A 11 -86.37 23.14 35.44
CA SER A 11 -86.86 21.80 35.71
C SER A 11 -87.15 21.11 34.38
N LEU A 12 -86.95 19.82 34.36
CA LEU A 12 -87.63 18.75 33.60
C LEU A 12 -88.23 19.01 32.21
N PHE A 13 -87.78 18.29 31.20
CA PHE A 13 -88.63 17.33 30.47
C PHE A 13 -87.84 16.22 29.75
N LYS A 14 -88.39 15.00 29.80
CA LYS A 14 -87.82 13.75 29.29
C LYS A 14 -87.86 13.67 27.77
N GLY A 15 -86.81 13.20 27.15
CA GLY A 15 -86.82 12.71 25.76
C GLY A 15 -85.56 11.87 25.50
N LYS A 16 -85.70 10.54 25.56
CA LYS A 16 -84.63 9.61 25.17
C LYS A 16 -84.47 9.61 23.65
N ILE A 17 -83.36 10.10 23.16
CA ILE A 17 -82.86 9.75 21.82
C ILE A 17 -81.45 9.21 21.99
N ILE A 18 -81.31 7.89 21.71
CA ILE A 18 -80.03 7.18 21.67
C ILE A 18 -79.39 7.52 20.35
N PHE A 19 -78.36 8.37 20.34
CA PHE A 19 -77.46 8.52 19.20
C PHE A 19 -76.26 7.57 19.41
N LEU A 20 -76.23 6.52 18.59
CA LEU A 20 -75.10 5.58 18.50
C LEU A 20 -73.99 6.31 17.70
N PHE A 21 -72.98 6.87 18.38
CA PHE A 21 -71.78 7.34 17.74
C PHE A 21 -70.89 6.14 17.40
N LEU A 22 -70.93 5.75 16.12
CA LEU A 22 -69.97 4.82 15.55
C LEU A 22 -68.59 5.54 15.46
N LEU A 23 -67.70 5.32 16.41
CA LEU A 23 -66.27 5.71 16.32
C LEU A 23 -65.63 4.84 15.26
N ILE A 24 -65.56 5.31 14.03
CA ILE A 24 -64.66 4.78 13.00
C ILE A 24 -63.26 5.17 13.42
N VAL A 25 -62.55 4.26 14.10
CA VAL A 25 -61.10 4.34 14.28
C VAL A 25 -60.50 4.11 12.89
N ILE A 26 -60.20 5.14 12.14
CA ILE A 26 -59.34 5.06 10.97
C ILE A 26 -57.96 4.71 11.53
N ALA A 27 -57.62 3.43 11.56
CA ALA A 27 -56.26 2.97 11.73
C ALA A 27 -55.48 3.43 10.48
N VAL A 28 -54.88 4.62 10.57
CA VAL A 28 -53.85 4.99 9.63
C VAL A 28 -52.73 3.99 9.84
N PRO A 29 -52.44 3.12 8.87
CA PRO A 29 -51.26 2.26 9.01
C PRO A 29 -50.06 3.22 9.09
N CYS A 30 -49.47 3.35 10.27
CA CYS A 30 -48.13 3.94 10.40
C CYS A 30 -47.21 3.00 9.63
N ARG A 31 -47.09 3.20 8.34
CA ARG A 31 -45.99 2.60 7.58
C ARG A 31 -44.73 3.19 8.17
N SER A 32 -44.13 2.47 9.11
CA SER A 32 -42.70 2.61 9.36
C SER A 32 -42.07 2.54 7.98
N GLN A 33 -41.58 3.67 7.47
CA GLN A 33 -40.69 3.66 6.33
C GLN A 33 -39.50 2.82 6.80
N ASN A 34 -39.41 1.58 6.32
CA ASN A 34 -38.23 0.77 6.51
C ASN A 34 -37.07 1.55 5.92
N LYS A 35 -36.27 2.17 6.78
CA LYS A 35 -35.05 2.87 6.38
C LYS A 35 -34.18 1.86 5.65
N ALA A 36 -33.74 2.18 4.42
CA ALA A 36 -32.86 1.31 3.68
C ALA A 36 -31.56 1.11 4.46
N THR A 37 -31.30 -0.11 4.87
CA THR A 37 -30.07 -0.52 5.57
C THR A 37 -29.26 -1.38 4.61
N ILE A 38 -28.00 -0.99 4.35
CA ILE A 38 -27.14 -1.58 3.33
C ILE A 38 -25.90 -2.13 4.02
N PRO A 39 -25.85 -3.43 4.33
CA PRO A 39 -24.64 -4.05 4.88
C PRO A 39 -23.62 -4.34 3.77
N VAL A 40 -22.38 -3.96 4.02
CA VAL A 40 -21.17 -4.29 3.23
C VAL A 40 -20.34 -5.23 4.09
N GLU A 41 -20.36 -6.53 3.81
CA GLU A 41 -19.88 -7.55 4.73
C GLU A 41 -18.77 -8.40 4.13
N THR A 42 -17.66 -8.53 4.87
CA THR A 42 -16.65 -9.59 4.68
C THR A 42 -17.06 -10.89 5.38
N GLY A 43 -16.15 -11.85 5.50
CA GLY A 43 -16.36 -13.04 6.34
C GLY A 43 -16.42 -12.71 7.84
N GLN A 44 -15.74 -11.67 8.29
CA GLN A 44 -15.56 -11.33 9.71
C GLN A 44 -16.09 -9.95 10.10
N ASN A 45 -16.15 -9.00 9.17
CA ASN A 45 -16.43 -7.59 9.44
C ASN A 45 -17.59 -7.07 8.62
N ALA A 46 -18.18 -5.97 9.08
CA ALA A 46 -19.24 -5.25 8.38
C ALA A 46 -19.05 -3.73 8.47
N LEU A 47 -19.29 -3.05 7.37
CA LEU A 47 -19.57 -1.63 7.25
C LEU A 47 -21.06 -1.52 6.90
N VAL A 48 -21.85 -0.79 7.69
CA VAL A 48 -23.30 -0.72 7.47
C VAL A 48 -23.73 0.72 7.23
N LEU A 49 -24.40 0.91 6.10
CA LEU A 49 -25.02 2.17 5.75
C LEU A 49 -26.51 2.14 6.06
N GLN A 50 -27.06 3.29 6.45
CA GLN A 50 -28.50 3.49 6.63
C GLN A 50 -28.88 4.89 6.13
N MET A 51 -30.06 5.00 5.56
CA MET A 51 -30.61 6.31 5.14
C MET A 51 -31.31 6.98 6.32
N ASP A 52 -31.11 8.29 6.52
CA ASP A 52 -31.89 9.06 7.46
C ASP A 52 -33.30 9.37 6.91
N LYS A 53 -34.08 10.18 7.64
CA LYS A 53 -35.44 10.59 7.22
C LYS A 53 -35.45 11.46 5.96
N ASP A 54 -34.35 12.14 5.69
CA ASP A 54 -34.18 13.09 4.59
C ASP A 54 -33.37 12.48 3.43
N ASN A 55 -33.12 11.15 3.48
CA ASN A 55 -32.36 10.34 2.52
C ASN A 55 -30.85 10.65 2.47
N HIS A 56 -30.24 11.18 3.54
CA HIS A 56 -28.80 11.24 3.63
C HIS A 56 -28.21 9.86 3.98
N PRO A 57 -27.14 9.41 3.31
CA PRO A 57 -26.49 8.16 3.63
C PRO A 57 -25.60 8.29 4.87
N LEU A 58 -25.81 7.44 5.86
CA LEU A 58 -25.10 7.43 7.14
C LEU A 58 -24.30 6.16 7.27
N ILE A 59 -23.13 6.21 7.91
CA ILE A 59 -22.45 5.03 8.45
C ILE A 59 -22.96 4.86 9.88
N ILE A 60 -23.66 3.73 10.13
CA ILE A 60 -24.21 3.43 11.45
C ILE A 60 -23.41 2.38 12.22
N TYR A 61 -22.56 1.63 11.52
CA TYR A 61 -21.75 0.59 12.12
C TYR A 61 -20.48 0.31 11.29
N PHE A 62 -19.37 0.11 11.97
CA PHE A 62 -18.17 -0.50 11.43
C PHE A 62 -17.53 -1.38 12.51
N GLY A 63 -17.31 -2.66 12.22
CA GLY A 63 -16.73 -3.59 13.18
C GLY A 63 -16.99 -5.05 12.82
N LYS A 64 -17.02 -5.93 13.83
CA LYS A 64 -17.28 -7.36 13.67
C LYS A 64 -18.64 -7.60 13.03
N LYS A 65 -18.71 -8.53 12.08
CA LYS A 65 -19.96 -8.97 11.46
C LYS A 65 -20.89 -9.62 12.47
N LEU A 66 -22.16 -9.20 12.47
CA LEU A 66 -23.20 -9.83 13.29
C LEU A 66 -23.67 -11.16 12.68
N THR A 67 -23.98 -12.12 13.53
CA THR A 67 -24.60 -13.40 13.10
C THR A 67 -26.00 -13.17 12.55
N ASN A 68 -26.78 -12.31 13.23
CA ASN A 68 -28.10 -11.88 12.78
C ASN A 68 -28.01 -10.49 12.13
N THR A 69 -27.86 -10.45 10.83
CA THR A 69 -27.69 -9.21 10.07
C THR A 69 -28.94 -8.32 10.05
N ALA A 70 -30.12 -8.86 10.36
CA ALA A 70 -31.35 -8.06 10.49
C ALA A 70 -31.29 -7.07 11.67
N GLU A 71 -30.45 -7.33 12.66
CA GLU A 71 -30.28 -6.46 13.82
C GLU A 71 -29.56 -5.13 13.48
N TYR A 72 -28.86 -5.03 12.37
CA TYR A 72 -28.29 -3.75 11.94
C TYR A 72 -29.35 -2.65 11.78
N ALA A 73 -30.57 -3.00 11.42
CA ALA A 73 -31.66 -2.03 11.27
C ALA A 73 -32.09 -1.39 12.61
N THR A 74 -31.72 -1.98 13.75
CA THR A 74 -32.03 -1.46 15.09
C THR A 74 -30.99 -0.48 15.63
N ILE A 75 -29.84 -0.35 14.96
CA ILE A 75 -28.77 0.56 15.38
C ILE A 75 -29.27 2.00 15.20
N PRO A 76 -29.07 2.90 16.20
CA PRO A 76 -29.38 4.33 16.05
C PRO A 76 -28.64 4.93 14.86
N GLY A 77 -29.35 5.68 14.01
CA GLY A 77 -28.82 6.16 12.74
C GLY A 77 -27.96 7.41 12.89
N GLN A 78 -28.61 8.57 12.95
CA GLN A 78 -27.93 9.86 12.83
C GLN A 78 -27.16 10.24 14.09
N VAL A 79 -25.90 10.61 13.89
CA VAL A 79 -25.04 11.25 14.89
C VAL A 79 -24.89 12.72 14.50
N LEU A 80 -25.33 13.62 15.37
CA LEU A 80 -25.15 15.06 15.18
C LEU A 80 -23.78 15.49 15.66
N GLN A 81 -23.25 16.53 15.06
CA GLN A 81 -22.07 17.21 15.57
C GLN A 81 -22.35 17.82 16.94
N HIS A 82 -21.31 18.19 17.68
CA HIS A 82 -21.36 18.74 19.02
C HIS A 82 -22.46 19.76 19.28
N ASP A 83 -22.65 20.69 18.38
CA ASP A 83 -23.87 21.50 18.26
C ASP A 83 -24.77 20.83 17.23
N GLY A 84 -25.96 20.38 17.61
CA GLY A 84 -26.89 19.73 16.69
C GLY A 84 -27.25 20.53 15.45
N ASN A 85 -26.93 21.82 15.42
CA ASN A 85 -27.10 22.71 14.26
C ASN A 85 -25.91 22.65 13.29
N ALA A 86 -24.80 21.99 13.62
CA ALA A 86 -23.61 21.94 12.77
C ALA A 86 -23.58 20.76 11.76
N GLY A 87 -24.59 19.90 11.77
CA GLY A 87 -24.81 18.90 10.72
C GLY A 87 -24.64 17.44 11.16
N ILE A 88 -24.61 16.56 10.16
CA ILE A 88 -24.52 15.11 10.33
C ILE A 88 -23.05 14.70 10.39
N TYR A 89 -22.61 14.13 11.53
CA TYR A 89 -21.21 13.75 11.71
C TYR A 89 -20.86 12.41 11.07
N ASN A 90 -21.78 11.45 11.07
CA ASN A 90 -21.58 10.10 10.51
C ASN A 90 -22.10 9.94 9.07
N SER A 91 -22.08 11.01 8.27
CA SER A 91 -22.38 10.93 6.83
C SER A 91 -21.43 9.94 6.14
N ALA A 92 -21.96 9.10 5.25
CA ALA A 92 -21.14 8.15 4.49
C ALA A 92 -20.26 8.82 3.41
N TYR A 93 -20.63 10.03 2.97
CA TYR A 93 -19.84 10.83 2.03
C TYR A 93 -20.24 12.30 2.18
N THR A 94 -19.56 13.00 3.06
CA THR A 94 -19.95 14.36 3.49
C THR A 94 -19.71 15.39 2.40
N PRO A 95 -20.73 16.09 1.89
CA PRO A 95 -20.58 17.18 0.95
C PRO A 95 -20.24 18.50 1.67
N ALA A 96 -19.50 19.37 0.99
CA ALA A 96 -19.28 20.75 1.44
C ALA A 96 -20.42 21.66 1.04
N GLY A 97 -20.70 22.68 1.85
CA GLY A 97 -21.59 23.79 1.49
C GLY A 97 -23.08 23.55 1.73
N SER A 98 -23.49 22.35 2.15
CA SER A 98 -24.81 22.07 2.73
C SER A 98 -24.84 22.52 4.21
N TRP A 99 -25.62 21.90 5.04
CA TRP A 99 -25.67 22.22 6.46
C TRP A 99 -24.66 21.44 7.34
N SER A 100 -23.86 20.53 6.75
CA SER A 100 -22.77 19.83 7.48
C SER A 100 -21.49 20.65 7.44
N LEU A 101 -21.01 21.11 8.60
CA LEU A 101 -19.88 22.02 8.77
C LEU A 101 -18.63 21.30 9.34
N VAL A 102 -18.42 20.05 8.90
CA VAL A 102 -17.25 19.23 9.22
C VAL A 102 -16.35 19.11 7.98
N GLU A 103 -15.17 18.51 8.13
CA GLU A 103 -14.27 18.30 6.99
C GLU A 103 -14.97 17.49 5.87
N PRO A 104 -15.08 18.02 4.64
CA PRO A 104 -15.83 17.36 3.59
C PRO A 104 -15.05 16.24 2.91
N ALA A 105 -15.74 15.18 2.49
CA ALA A 105 -15.23 14.18 1.56
C ALA A 105 -15.25 14.68 0.10
N ILE A 106 -16.22 15.54 -0.22
CA ILE A 106 -16.31 16.18 -1.53
C ILE A 106 -16.60 17.67 -1.39
N ARG A 107 -15.86 18.46 -2.16
CA ARG A 107 -16.09 19.90 -2.36
C ARG A 107 -15.96 20.20 -3.84
N LEU A 108 -16.94 20.86 -4.40
CA LEU A 108 -16.93 21.28 -5.79
C LEU A 108 -17.48 22.71 -5.94
N THR A 109 -17.15 23.33 -7.07
CA THR A 109 -17.71 24.61 -7.50
C THR A 109 -18.60 24.33 -8.71
N HIS A 110 -19.90 24.63 -8.58
CA HIS A 110 -20.88 24.51 -9.64
C HIS A 110 -20.64 25.52 -10.76
N ALA A 111 -21.29 25.32 -11.88
CA ALA A 111 -21.14 26.16 -13.08
C ALA A 111 -21.51 27.62 -12.88
N ASP A 112 -22.33 27.95 -11.91
CA ASP A 112 -22.75 29.33 -11.53
C ASP A 112 -21.84 29.96 -10.46
N GLY A 113 -20.79 29.21 -9.98
CA GLY A 113 -19.88 29.66 -8.95
C GLY A 113 -20.30 29.30 -7.53
N ASN A 114 -21.48 28.69 -7.33
CA ASN A 114 -21.93 28.22 -6.03
C ASN A 114 -21.12 27.00 -5.58
N THR A 115 -20.92 26.83 -4.26
CA THR A 115 -20.18 25.70 -3.66
C THR A 115 -21.04 24.80 -2.77
N SER A 116 -22.36 25.10 -2.69
CA SER A 116 -23.27 24.30 -1.88
C SER A 116 -23.65 23.02 -2.61
N LEU A 117 -23.28 21.89 -2.03
CA LEU A 117 -23.59 20.55 -2.51
C LEU A 117 -24.37 19.79 -1.45
N ASP A 118 -25.47 19.15 -1.83
CA ASP A 118 -26.17 18.18 -0.99
C ASP A 118 -26.32 16.85 -1.73
N LEU A 119 -26.08 15.73 -1.05
CA LEU A 119 -26.03 14.42 -1.68
C LEU A 119 -27.06 13.49 -1.05
N LEU A 120 -28.18 13.33 -1.74
CA LEU A 120 -29.26 12.46 -1.32
C LEU A 120 -29.18 11.09 -2.00
N TYR A 121 -29.48 10.05 -1.24
CA TYR A 121 -29.59 8.69 -1.73
C TYR A 121 -30.65 8.53 -2.81
N ILE A 122 -30.32 7.89 -3.91
CA ILE A 122 -31.24 7.57 -5.01
C ILE A 122 -31.55 6.06 -4.99
N ASN A 123 -30.53 5.23 -5.08
CA ASN A 123 -30.64 3.76 -5.04
C ASN A 123 -29.32 3.11 -4.69
N HIS A 124 -29.37 1.81 -4.47
CA HIS A 124 -28.19 0.97 -4.35
C HIS A 124 -28.37 -0.35 -5.10
N GLN A 125 -27.25 -0.98 -5.44
CA GLN A 125 -27.23 -2.31 -6.05
C GLN A 125 -26.11 -3.12 -5.39
N ALA A 126 -26.38 -4.39 -5.14
CA ALA A 126 -25.37 -5.36 -4.71
C ALA A 126 -25.25 -6.44 -5.79
N LYS A 127 -24.04 -6.62 -6.30
CA LYS A 127 -23.73 -7.62 -7.33
C LYS A 127 -22.68 -8.59 -6.79
N GLN A 128 -23.01 -9.87 -6.85
CA GLN A 128 -22.04 -10.95 -6.60
C GLN A 128 -21.23 -11.16 -7.89
N GLU A 129 -19.90 -11.04 -7.83
CA GLU A 129 -19.00 -11.34 -8.97
C GLU A 129 -18.66 -12.84 -8.99
N ASP A 130 -18.35 -13.43 -7.81
CA ASP A 130 -18.12 -14.85 -7.59
C ASP A 130 -18.41 -15.21 -6.12
N ASP A 131 -18.12 -16.43 -5.67
CA ASP A 131 -18.38 -16.90 -4.29
C ASP A 131 -17.66 -16.07 -3.21
N ASN A 132 -16.60 -15.36 -3.57
CA ASN A 132 -15.76 -14.58 -2.68
C ASN A 132 -15.95 -13.06 -2.82
N ILE A 133 -16.28 -12.59 -4.01
CA ILE A 133 -16.25 -11.16 -4.34
C ILE A 133 -17.66 -10.63 -4.59
N SER A 134 -17.99 -9.54 -3.91
CA SER A 134 -19.23 -8.80 -4.16
C SER A 134 -18.92 -7.29 -4.29
N VAL A 135 -19.74 -6.59 -5.06
CA VAL A 135 -19.66 -5.13 -5.23
C VAL A 135 -21.01 -4.51 -4.87
N THR A 136 -20.99 -3.61 -3.90
CA THR A 136 -22.15 -2.78 -3.56
C THR A 136 -21.91 -1.37 -4.10
N THR A 137 -22.89 -0.82 -4.78
CA THR A 137 -22.89 0.57 -5.27
C THR A 137 -24.01 1.36 -4.64
N VAL A 138 -23.75 2.61 -4.26
CA VAL A 138 -24.73 3.52 -3.68
C VAL A 138 -24.70 4.80 -4.50
N LEU A 139 -25.79 5.09 -5.22
CA LEU A 139 -25.93 6.31 -6.04
C LEU A 139 -26.50 7.43 -5.19
N LEU A 140 -25.80 8.55 -5.18
CA LEU A 140 -26.18 9.81 -4.56
C LEU A 140 -26.32 10.90 -5.63
N ARG A 141 -27.22 11.86 -5.40
CA ARG A 141 -27.42 12.98 -6.34
C ARG A 141 -27.79 14.24 -5.58
N ASP A 142 -27.25 15.37 -6.04
CA ASP A 142 -27.71 16.69 -5.62
C ASP A 142 -29.06 17.00 -6.26
N PRO A 143 -30.09 17.34 -5.47
CA PRO A 143 -31.43 17.56 -6.00
C PRO A 143 -31.59 18.88 -6.82
N VAL A 144 -30.65 19.83 -6.66
CA VAL A 144 -30.69 21.14 -7.33
C VAL A 144 -29.81 21.15 -8.58
N TYR A 145 -28.56 20.69 -8.44
CA TYR A 145 -27.55 20.76 -9.49
C TYR A 145 -27.42 19.48 -10.33
N ASN A 146 -28.04 18.40 -9.89
CA ASN A 146 -27.98 17.07 -10.52
C ASN A 146 -26.56 16.45 -10.63
N SER A 147 -25.56 16.97 -9.92
CA SER A 147 -24.26 16.31 -9.79
C SER A 147 -24.43 14.95 -9.10
N GLU A 148 -23.81 13.89 -9.63
CA GLU A 148 -23.95 12.53 -9.12
C GLU A 148 -22.64 12.02 -8.54
N VAL A 149 -22.78 11.26 -7.45
CA VAL A 149 -21.67 10.49 -6.84
C VAL A 149 -22.13 9.06 -6.63
N THR A 150 -21.38 8.11 -7.17
CA THR A 150 -21.59 6.68 -6.87
C THR A 150 -20.48 6.20 -5.96
N LEU A 151 -20.84 5.72 -4.77
CA LEU A 151 -19.92 5.06 -3.85
C LEU A 151 -19.85 3.58 -4.20
N TYR A 152 -18.63 3.05 -4.27
CA TYR A 152 -18.37 1.64 -4.55
C TYR A 152 -17.71 0.98 -3.35
N TYR A 153 -18.19 -0.21 -3.02
CA TYR A 153 -17.65 -1.07 -1.98
C TYR A 153 -17.46 -2.46 -2.57
N LYS A 154 -16.20 -2.82 -2.86
CA LYS A 154 -15.84 -4.16 -3.32
C LYS A 154 -15.31 -4.96 -2.13
N VAL A 155 -15.91 -6.09 -1.91
CA VAL A 155 -15.64 -6.95 -0.75
C VAL A 155 -14.98 -8.24 -1.20
N TYR A 156 -13.90 -8.61 -0.52
CA TYR A 156 -13.22 -9.89 -0.61
C TYR A 156 -13.47 -10.66 0.68
N LYS A 157 -14.47 -11.53 0.67
CA LYS A 157 -15.04 -12.13 1.91
C LYS A 157 -14.03 -12.98 2.68
N ARG A 158 -13.28 -13.85 1.98
CA ARG A 158 -12.32 -14.78 2.60
C ARG A 158 -11.08 -14.09 3.12
N GLU A 159 -10.63 -13.06 2.40
CA GLU A 159 -9.46 -12.27 2.73
C GLU A 159 -9.77 -11.12 3.70
N ASN A 160 -11.04 -10.93 4.06
CA ASN A 160 -11.48 -9.91 5.02
C ASN A 160 -11.07 -8.48 4.63
N VAL A 161 -11.12 -8.14 3.34
CA VAL A 161 -10.73 -6.84 2.79
C VAL A 161 -11.92 -6.14 2.14
N ILE A 162 -12.03 -4.83 2.38
CA ILE A 162 -12.98 -3.93 1.69
C ILE A 162 -12.16 -2.91 0.89
N GLU A 163 -12.45 -2.81 -0.39
CA GLU A 163 -11.91 -1.82 -1.31
C GLU A 163 -12.99 -0.79 -1.63
N GLN A 164 -12.71 0.51 -1.45
CA GLN A 164 -13.68 1.59 -1.61
C GLN A 164 -13.16 2.63 -2.60
N TRP A 165 -14.05 3.16 -3.44
CA TRP A 165 -13.79 4.33 -4.29
C TRP A 165 -15.10 5.04 -4.61
N SER A 166 -15.00 6.26 -5.13
CA SER A 166 -16.13 7.03 -5.63
C SER A 166 -16.01 7.33 -7.13
N VAL A 167 -17.13 7.46 -7.80
CA VAL A 167 -17.23 7.98 -9.17
C VAL A 167 -18.11 9.19 -9.16
N ILE A 168 -17.56 10.34 -9.53
CA ILE A 168 -18.24 11.65 -9.56
C ILE A 168 -18.56 11.99 -11.01
N VAL A 169 -19.82 12.29 -11.31
CA VAL A 169 -20.27 12.59 -12.67
C VAL A 169 -20.87 13.98 -12.72
N ASN A 170 -20.36 14.80 -13.64
CA ASN A 170 -20.97 16.09 -13.93
C ASN A 170 -22.23 15.91 -14.79
N LYS A 171 -23.42 16.06 -14.22
CA LYS A 171 -24.70 16.06 -14.94
C LYS A 171 -25.24 17.48 -15.20
N GLU A 172 -24.48 18.51 -14.84
CA GLU A 172 -24.83 19.89 -15.16
C GLU A 172 -24.58 20.21 -16.64
N LYS A 173 -25.15 21.32 -17.10
CA LYS A 173 -25.05 21.77 -18.52
C LYS A 173 -23.70 22.42 -18.84
N LYS A 174 -22.90 22.78 -17.83
CA LYS A 174 -21.61 23.48 -17.94
C LYS A 174 -20.53 22.76 -17.11
N PRO A 175 -19.25 23.06 -17.30
CA PRO A 175 -18.18 22.50 -16.49
C PRO A 175 -18.31 22.85 -15.00
N ILE A 176 -17.97 21.90 -14.13
CA ILE A 176 -17.80 22.07 -12.69
C ILE A 176 -16.34 21.87 -12.31
N VAL A 177 -15.94 22.36 -11.14
CA VAL A 177 -14.58 22.18 -10.63
C VAL A 177 -14.62 21.36 -9.33
N LEU A 178 -13.99 20.20 -9.32
CA LEU A 178 -13.77 19.41 -8.13
C LEU A 178 -12.59 20.01 -7.34
N ASN A 179 -12.84 20.45 -6.11
CA ASN A 179 -11.83 21.05 -5.23
C ASN A 179 -11.32 20.05 -4.17
N LYS A 180 -12.15 19.09 -3.76
CA LYS A 180 -11.80 17.91 -2.95
C LYS A 180 -12.67 16.74 -3.39
N TYR A 181 -12.13 15.53 -3.43
CA TYR A 181 -12.81 14.33 -3.95
C TYR A 181 -12.21 13.07 -3.36
N ALA A 182 -12.71 12.67 -2.21
CA ALA A 182 -12.21 11.53 -1.47
C ALA A 182 -12.62 10.19 -2.11
N SER A 183 -11.79 9.19 -1.89
CA SER A 183 -12.08 7.79 -2.23
C SER A 183 -13.04 7.16 -1.23
N ALA A 184 -12.89 7.53 0.05
CA ALA A 184 -13.69 7.00 1.15
C ALA A 184 -13.87 8.05 2.24
N ASN A 185 -14.99 7.93 2.95
CA ASN A 185 -15.27 8.60 4.21
C ASN A 185 -15.79 7.52 5.17
N LEU A 186 -15.07 7.27 6.25
CA LEU A 186 -15.45 6.32 7.30
C LEU A 186 -15.76 7.05 8.60
N TYR A 187 -16.52 6.38 9.46
CA TYR A 187 -16.91 6.88 10.77
C TYR A 187 -16.77 5.77 11.81
N PHE A 188 -16.24 6.13 12.98
CA PHE A 188 -15.99 5.21 14.08
C PHE A 188 -16.42 5.80 15.41
N MET A 189 -16.85 4.91 16.33
CA MET A 189 -17.08 5.22 17.74
C MET A 189 -16.27 4.26 18.60
N ALA A 190 -15.35 4.80 19.39
CA ALA A 190 -14.58 4.07 20.40
C ALA A 190 -14.19 5.01 21.55
N GLY A 191 -13.66 4.46 22.65
CA GLY A 191 -13.21 5.26 23.77
C GLY A 191 -12.00 6.12 23.43
N ASP A 192 -11.05 5.55 22.73
CA ASP A 192 -9.80 6.19 22.29
C ASP A 192 -9.34 5.63 20.95
N TYR A 193 -8.47 6.39 20.26
CA TYR A 193 -7.85 5.96 19.00
C TYR A 193 -6.35 6.20 19.06
N TYR A 194 -5.58 5.23 18.54
CA TYR A 194 -4.13 5.27 18.41
C TYR A 194 -3.75 5.07 16.95
N LEU A 195 -3.17 6.11 16.36
CA LEU A 195 -2.76 6.12 14.97
C LEU A 195 -1.27 5.81 14.89
N ARG A 196 -0.93 4.64 14.32
CA ARG A 196 0.42 4.31 13.91
C ARG A 196 0.60 4.67 12.46
N HIS A 197 1.52 5.58 12.19
CA HIS A 197 1.89 6.04 10.87
C HIS A 197 3.40 6.05 10.71
N TYR A 198 3.86 6.36 9.51
CA TYR A 198 5.28 6.24 9.18
C TYR A 198 5.82 7.55 8.65
N HIS A 199 7.07 7.82 8.96
CA HIS A 199 7.84 8.89 8.37
C HIS A 199 9.20 8.35 7.91
N GLY A 200 9.97 9.16 7.17
CA GLY A 200 11.26 8.74 6.70
C GLY A 200 11.88 9.73 5.73
N SER A 201 12.86 9.22 5.03
CA SER A 201 13.55 9.89 3.93
C SER A 201 14.27 8.85 3.09
N TRP A 202 15.05 9.26 2.07
CA TRP A 202 15.93 8.35 1.36
C TRP A 202 16.88 7.61 2.32
N ALA A 203 16.99 6.30 2.14
CA ALA A 203 17.80 5.40 2.98
C ALA A 203 17.40 5.41 4.48
N SER A 204 16.16 5.76 4.79
CA SER A 204 15.65 5.87 6.17
C SER A 204 14.13 5.76 6.20
N GLU A 205 13.59 4.79 5.44
CA GLU A 205 12.16 4.60 5.22
C GLU A 205 11.50 3.90 6.42
N MET A 206 10.17 4.00 6.50
CA MET A 206 9.29 3.24 7.40
C MET A 206 9.57 3.40 8.90
N LYS A 207 9.97 4.58 9.36
CA LYS A 207 10.08 4.84 10.82
C LYS A 207 8.69 5.00 11.40
N PRO A 208 8.27 4.13 12.34
CA PRO A 208 6.93 4.19 12.92
C PRO A 208 6.83 5.30 13.97
N GLU A 209 5.68 5.97 13.99
CA GLU A 209 5.23 6.84 15.06
C GLU A 209 3.81 6.45 15.45
N GLU A 210 3.55 6.27 16.74
CA GLU A 210 2.22 6.02 17.26
C GLU A 210 1.75 7.24 18.08
N THR A 211 0.60 7.78 17.68
CA THR A 211 0.01 8.98 18.28
C THR A 211 -1.40 8.68 18.77
N LYS A 212 -1.70 8.96 20.05
CA LYS A 212 -3.08 9.01 20.54
C LYS A 212 -3.77 10.22 19.90
N LEU A 213 -4.86 9.99 19.18
CA LEU A 213 -5.64 11.06 18.55
C LEU A 213 -6.36 11.88 19.63
N THR A 214 -6.47 13.19 19.39
CA THR A 214 -7.19 14.17 20.23
C THR A 214 -8.14 14.97 19.36
N ALA A 215 -9.10 15.68 19.96
CA ALA A 215 -10.03 16.53 19.23
C ALA A 215 -9.32 17.47 18.27
N GLY A 216 -9.82 17.54 17.04
CA GLY A 216 -9.20 18.24 15.91
C GLY A 216 -8.91 17.32 14.73
N ILE A 217 -8.07 17.76 13.82
CA ILE A 217 -7.73 17.02 12.58
C ILE A 217 -6.24 16.70 12.55
N LYS A 218 -5.89 15.41 12.54
CA LYS A 218 -4.54 14.94 12.19
C LYS A 218 -4.54 14.61 10.70
N VAL A 219 -3.58 15.15 9.96
CA VAL A 219 -3.42 14.94 8.53
C VAL A 219 -2.14 14.15 8.24
N LEU A 220 -2.23 13.11 7.40
CA LEU A 220 -1.10 12.45 6.77
C LEU A 220 -1.18 12.71 5.28
N ASP A 221 -0.12 13.26 4.67
CA ASP A 221 -0.20 13.65 3.27
C ASP A 221 1.14 13.63 2.53
N SER A 222 1.06 13.73 1.19
CA SER A 222 2.19 13.96 0.31
C SER A 222 1.85 15.00 -0.75
N LYS A 223 2.85 15.82 -1.12
CA LYS A 223 2.77 16.89 -2.13
C LYS A 223 3.90 16.82 -3.16
N LEU A 224 4.61 15.69 -3.25
CA LEU A 224 5.84 15.53 -4.03
C LEU A 224 5.61 15.31 -5.54
N GLY A 225 4.39 14.94 -5.91
CA GLY A 225 3.99 14.62 -7.28
C GLY A 225 4.39 13.21 -7.71
N THR A 226 5.69 12.98 -7.88
CA THR A 226 6.33 11.66 -8.01
C THR A 226 6.91 11.25 -6.65
N ARG A 227 7.48 10.07 -6.50
CA ARG A 227 8.06 9.59 -5.22
C ARG A 227 7.19 9.93 -3.99
N ALA A 228 5.89 9.79 -4.14
CA ALA A 228 4.93 10.30 -3.16
C ALA A 228 5.13 9.72 -1.74
N ASN A 229 5.75 8.54 -1.64
CA ASN A 229 5.98 7.85 -0.37
C ASN A 229 7.35 8.16 0.27
N LEU A 230 8.15 9.07 -0.31
CA LEU A 230 9.52 9.35 0.16
C LEU A 230 9.57 9.72 1.65
N TYR A 231 8.63 10.54 2.13
CA TYR A 231 8.57 10.97 3.52
C TYR A 231 7.53 10.23 4.35
N GLY A 232 6.67 9.43 3.74
CA GLY A 232 5.67 8.58 4.38
C GLY A 232 4.83 7.84 3.34
N PRO A 233 4.53 6.56 3.56
CA PRO A 233 3.68 5.78 2.65
C PRO A 233 2.20 6.17 2.80
N PRO A 234 1.37 5.92 1.79
CA PRO A 234 -0.09 6.09 1.88
C PRO A 234 -0.74 4.95 2.68
N SER A 235 -0.22 4.68 3.88
CA SER A 235 -0.63 3.55 4.73
C SER A 235 -0.54 3.89 6.21
N PHE A 236 -1.44 3.34 7.00
CA PHE A 236 -1.51 3.54 8.44
C PHE A 236 -2.19 2.36 9.15
N MET A 237 -2.03 2.28 10.48
CA MET A 237 -2.82 1.44 11.37
C MET A 237 -3.56 2.32 12.36
N LEU A 238 -4.85 2.05 12.55
CA LEU A 238 -5.69 2.74 13.53
C LEU A 238 -6.18 1.72 14.55
N SER A 239 -5.68 1.81 15.78
CA SER A 239 -6.12 0.97 16.89
C SER A 239 -7.23 1.63 17.67
N PHE A 240 -8.16 0.83 18.21
CA PHE A 240 -9.35 1.26 18.94
C PHE A 240 -9.22 0.89 20.40
N ASP A 241 -9.57 1.82 21.29
CA ASP A 241 -9.57 1.71 22.75
C ASP A 241 -8.17 1.62 23.39
N LYS A 242 -7.25 0.86 22.79
CA LYS A 242 -5.84 0.72 23.20
C LYS A 242 -4.96 0.39 22.00
N PRO A 243 -3.64 0.62 22.04
CA PRO A 243 -2.71 0.15 21.02
C PRO A 243 -2.88 -1.36 20.78
N ALA A 244 -2.99 -1.76 19.52
CA ALA A 244 -3.05 -3.17 19.17
C ALA A 244 -1.63 -3.76 19.13
N THR A 245 -1.53 -5.03 19.55
CA THR A 245 -0.30 -5.83 19.43
C THR A 245 -0.40 -6.78 18.22
N GLU A 246 0.59 -7.64 18.02
CA GLU A 246 0.53 -8.67 16.95
C GLU A 246 -0.69 -9.59 17.12
N ASP A 247 -1.08 -9.92 18.36
CA ASP A 247 -2.08 -10.96 18.67
C ASP A 247 -3.37 -10.42 19.27
N GLU A 248 -3.39 -9.18 19.73
CA GLU A 248 -4.51 -8.66 20.50
C GLU A 248 -4.85 -7.23 20.11
N GLY A 249 -6.12 -6.87 20.30
CA GLY A 249 -6.66 -5.54 20.11
C GLY A 249 -7.37 -5.37 18.78
N LYS A 250 -8.21 -4.33 18.73
CA LYS A 250 -8.96 -3.95 17.54
C LYS A 250 -8.12 -3.00 16.70
N VAL A 251 -7.95 -3.31 15.43
CA VAL A 251 -7.14 -2.50 14.51
C VAL A 251 -7.70 -2.49 13.10
N LEU A 252 -7.66 -1.32 12.47
CA LEU A 252 -7.88 -1.11 11.05
C LEU A 252 -6.53 -0.83 10.37
N LEU A 253 -6.15 -1.61 9.39
CA LEU A 253 -5.11 -1.27 8.43
C LEU A 253 -5.76 -0.57 7.25
N GLY A 254 -5.24 0.60 6.86
CA GLY A 254 -5.71 1.38 5.72
C GLY A 254 -4.57 1.75 4.78
N THR A 255 -4.81 1.64 3.47
CA THR A 255 -3.85 2.05 2.44
C THR A 255 -4.56 2.57 1.19
N LEU A 256 -4.04 3.65 0.60
CA LEU A 256 -4.57 4.20 -0.65
C LEU A 256 -3.77 3.66 -1.84
N ALA A 257 -4.43 3.05 -2.81
CA ALA A 257 -3.84 2.57 -4.05
C ALA A 257 -3.69 3.72 -5.05
N TRP A 258 -2.67 4.55 -4.86
CA TRP A 258 -2.40 5.75 -5.67
C TRP A 258 -0.92 6.11 -5.69
N THR A 259 -0.33 6.17 -6.87
CA THR A 259 1.11 6.44 -7.06
C THR A 259 1.41 7.95 -7.17
N GLY A 260 0.70 8.78 -6.42
CA GLY A 260 0.81 10.25 -6.43
C GLY A 260 0.49 10.87 -5.08
N ASN A 261 0.27 12.18 -5.10
CA ASN A 261 -0.07 12.93 -3.88
C ASN A 261 -1.34 12.39 -3.23
N TYR A 262 -1.26 12.03 -1.96
CA TYR A 262 -2.36 11.47 -1.19
C TYR A 262 -2.64 12.30 0.07
N GLN A 263 -3.82 12.12 0.66
CA GLN A 263 -4.21 12.72 1.93
C GLN A 263 -5.14 11.80 2.71
N PHE A 264 -4.87 11.68 4.01
CA PHE A 264 -5.78 11.11 5.02
C PHE A 264 -6.07 12.18 6.06
N ASP A 265 -7.34 12.42 6.34
CA ASP A 265 -7.80 13.33 7.39
C ASP A 265 -8.45 12.49 8.50
N PHE A 266 -7.89 12.55 9.70
CA PHE A 266 -8.44 11.93 10.91
C PHE A 266 -9.04 13.04 11.74
N GLU A 267 -10.34 13.28 11.60
CA GLU A 267 -11.07 14.32 12.32
C GLU A 267 -11.80 13.71 13.51
N MET A 268 -11.45 14.13 14.70
CA MET A 268 -12.06 13.71 15.95
C MET A 268 -12.78 14.85 16.64
N ASP A 269 -14.04 14.62 17.08
CA ASP A 269 -14.78 15.58 17.88
C ASP A 269 -14.52 15.44 19.39
N SER A 270 -15.11 16.32 20.21
CA SER A 270 -14.97 16.31 21.67
C SER A 270 -15.71 15.15 22.36
N TYR A 271 -16.50 14.37 21.61
CA TYR A 271 -17.20 13.18 22.10
C TYR A 271 -16.52 11.87 21.67
N HIS A 272 -15.29 11.95 21.18
CA HIS A 272 -14.50 10.81 20.67
C HIS A 272 -15.12 10.12 19.43
N ASN A 273 -15.95 10.81 18.67
CA ASN A 273 -16.33 10.34 17.34
C ASN A 273 -15.20 10.63 16.35
N LEU A 274 -14.79 9.65 15.57
CA LEU A 274 -13.72 9.79 14.60
C LEU A 274 -14.24 9.61 13.17
N ARG A 275 -13.89 10.56 12.31
CA ARG A 275 -14.05 10.46 10.86
C ARG A 275 -12.69 10.26 10.20
N LEU A 276 -12.64 9.39 9.21
CA LEU A 276 -11.47 9.16 8.37
C LEU A 276 -11.84 9.44 6.93
N ILE A 277 -11.18 10.40 6.32
CA ILE A 277 -11.33 10.74 4.91
C ILE A 277 -10.04 10.38 4.19
N SER A 278 -10.14 9.63 3.11
CA SER A 278 -9.00 9.13 2.34
C SER A 278 -9.13 9.46 0.87
N GLY A 279 -8.09 10.00 0.23
CA GLY A 279 -8.14 10.28 -1.20
C GLY A 279 -6.87 10.92 -1.76
N ILE A 280 -6.99 11.42 -3.00
CA ILE A 280 -5.98 12.26 -3.62
C ILE A 280 -5.87 13.56 -2.83
N ASN A 281 -4.64 14.04 -2.61
CA ASN A 281 -4.41 15.34 -1.98
C ASN A 281 -4.97 16.47 -2.87
N SER A 282 -5.81 17.32 -2.29
CA SER A 282 -6.39 18.45 -3.00
C SER A 282 -5.41 19.61 -3.28
N PHE A 283 -4.17 19.49 -2.76
CA PHE A 283 -3.10 20.47 -3.01
C PHE A 283 -2.82 20.62 -4.52
N ALA A 284 -3.11 21.81 -5.07
CA ALA A 284 -2.94 22.14 -6.48
C ALA A 284 -3.50 21.09 -7.46
N SER A 285 -4.61 20.43 -7.09
CA SER A 285 -5.21 19.32 -7.81
C SER A 285 -6.71 19.52 -8.07
N GLU A 286 -7.17 20.77 -8.13
CA GLU A 286 -8.54 21.02 -8.60
C GLU A 286 -8.71 20.41 -9.99
N TYR A 287 -9.84 19.72 -10.19
CA TYR A 287 -10.11 19.00 -11.42
C TYR A 287 -11.41 19.43 -12.08
N THR A 288 -11.31 19.96 -13.31
CA THR A 288 -12.47 20.43 -14.07
C THR A 288 -13.14 19.26 -14.80
N LEU A 289 -14.43 19.07 -14.57
CA LEU A 289 -15.27 18.11 -15.30
C LEU A 289 -16.21 18.83 -16.27
N LYS A 290 -16.11 18.50 -17.55
CA LYS A 290 -17.07 18.94 -18.57
C LYS A 290 -18.40 18.18 -18.39
N PRO A 291 -19.52 18.69 -18.94
CA PRO A 291 -20.80 17.99 -18.93
C PRO A 291 -20.67 16.53 -19.40
N GLY A 292 -21.22 15.61 -18.63
CA GLY A 292 -21.18 14.17 -18.91
C GLY A 292 -19.84 13.46 -18.60
N GLN A 293 -18.81 14.18 -18.22
CA GLN A 293 -17.56 13.57 -17.79
C GLN A 293 -17.65 13.01 -16.38
N GLU A 294 -16.87 11.96 -16.13
CA GLU A 294 -16.73 11.34 -14.83
C GLU A 294 -15.31 11.44 -14.29
N PHE A 295 -15.18 11.44 -12.98
CA PHE A 295 -13.93 11.31 -12.24
C PHE A 295 -14.02 10.12 -11.31
N LYS A 296 -13.22 9.10 -11.58
CA LYS A 296 -13.04 7.97 -10.68
C LYS A 296 -11.86 8.24 -9.75
N THR A 297 -12.10 8.14 -8.45
CA THR A 297 -11.05 8.24 -7.41
C THR A 297 -10.26 6.92 -7.30
N PRO A 298 -9.04 6.95 -6.75
CA PRO A 298 -8.28 5.73 -6.47
C PRO A 298 -8.98 4.86 -5.41
N SER A 299 -8.60 3.59 -5.35
CA SER A 299 -9.13 2.67 -4.35
C SER A 299 -8.49 2.88 -2.98
N PHE A 300 -9.31 3.04 -1.94
CA PHE A 300 -8.90 2.93 -0.55
C PHE A 300 -9.18 1.51 -0.06
N ILE A 301 -8.17 0.85 0.47
CA ILE A 301 -8.18 -0.56 0.84
C ILE A 301 -8.08 -0.67 2.34
N THR A 302 -8.99 -1.42 2.95
CA THR A 302 -9.04 -1.62 4.41
C THR A 302 -9.21 -3.07 4.78
N THR A 303 -8.60 -3.45 5.90
CA THR A 303 -8.90 -4.68 6.64
C THR A 303 -8.98 -4.37 8.14
N TYR A 304 -9.91 -4.99 8.82
CA TYR A 304 -10.13 -4.80 10.26
C TYR A 304 -10.01 -6.15 10.98
N SER A 305 -9.38 -6.16 12.14
CA SER A 305 -9.27 -7.31 13.02
C SER A 305 -9.56 -6.93 14.47
N GLU A 306 -10.15 -7.84 15.23
CA GLU A 306 -10.25 -7.77 16.70
C GLU A 306 -9.14 -8.57 17.39
N HIS A 307 -8.28 -9.24 16.60
CA HIS A 307 -7.23 -10.15 17.05
C HIS A 307 -5.82 -9.65 16.70
N GLY A 308 -5.64 -8.34 16.73
CA GLY A 308 -4.33 -7.71 16.56
C GLY A 308 -3.90 -7.47 15.11
N THR A 309 -2.70 -6.88 15.00
CA THR A 309 -2.12 -6.45 13.72
C THR A 309 -1.69 -7.62 12.85
N GLY A 310 -1.35 -8.77 13.44
CA GLY A 310 -0.91 -9.96 12.71
C GLY A 310 -2.03 -10.55 11.86
N GLU A 311 -3.26 -10.69 12.40
CA GLU A 311 -4.40 -11.18 11.61
C GLU A 311 -4.77 -10.22 10.48
N ALA A 312 -4.82 -8.90 10.77
CA ALA A 312 -5.09 -7.89 9.77
C ALA A 312 -4.03 -7.90 8.64
N SER A 313 -2.75 -8.00 9.00
CA SER A 313 -1.64 -8.09 8.05
C SER A 313 -1.74 -9.33 7.16
N ARG A 314 -1.97 -10.52 7.72
CA ARG A 314 -2.14 -11.75 6.94
C ARG A 314 -3.36 -11.69 6.01
N SER A 315 -4.45 -11.07 6.44
CA SER A 315 -5.62 -10.80 5.58
C SER A 315 -5.23 -9.97 4.36
N LEU A 316 -4.50 -8.88 4.57
CA LEU A 316 -4.02 -8.01 3.50
C LEU A 316 -3.02 -8.71 2.58
N HIS A 317 -2.10 -9.52 3.14
CA HIS A 317 -1.13 -10.32 2.37
C HIS A 317 -1.82 -11.33 1.44
N ASN A 318 -2.81 -12.08 1.97
CA ASN A 318 -3.56 -13.06 1.20
C ASN A 318 -4.35 -12.41 0.07
N TRP A 319 -4.98 -11.26 0.35
CA TRP A 319 -5.65 -10.45 -0.66
C TRP A 319 -4.66 -9.94 -1.72
N ALA A 320 -3.54 -9.37 -1.30
CA ALA A 320 -2.54 -8.79 -2.19
C ALA A 320 -1.98 -9.84 -3.16
N ARG A 321 -1.55 -10.99 -2.65
CA ARG A 321 -1.03 -12.09 -3.48
C ARG A 321 -2.02 -12.56 -4.55
N LYS A 322 -3.33 -12.59 -4.23
CA LYS A 322 -4.36 -13.11 -5.15
C LYS A 322 -4.88 -12.08 -6.14
N TYR A 323 -4.97 -10.80 -5.74
CA TYR A 323 -5.78 -9.84 -6.47
C TYR A 323 -5.04 -8.56 -6.87
N ARG A 324 -3.85 -8.29 -6.31
CA ARG A 324 -3.16 -7.01 -6.51
C ARG A 324 -1.75 -7.10 -7.05
N LEU A 325 -0.96 -8.03 -6.58
CA LEU A 325 0.40 -8.17 -7.06
C LEU A 325 0.40 -8.82 -8.43
N LEU A 326 1.15 -8.25 -9.36
CA LEU A 326 1.44 -8.94 -10.60
C LEU A 326 2.19 -10.24 -10.28
N ASP A 327 1.65 -11.37 -10.76
CA ASP A 327 2.22 -12.70 -10.50
C ASP A 327 2.46 -12.98 -9.00
N GLY A 328 1.49 -12.57 -8.15
CA GLY A 328 1.59 -12.71 -6.69
C GLY A 328 1.56 -14.15 -6.17
N GLN A 329 1.23 -15.13 -7.02
CA GLN A 329 1.27 -16.57 -6.76
C GLN A 329 2.45 -17.28 -7.48
N GLY A 330 3.30 -16.50 -8.18
CA GLY A 330 4.44 -17.00 -8.92
C GLY A 330 5.71 -17.09 -8.07
N SER A 331 6.84 -17.16 -8.74
CA SER A 331 8.16 -17.20 -8.12
C SER A 331 8.97 -15.96 -8.43
N ARG A 332 10.02 -15.71 -7.68
CA ARG A 332 10.97 -14.62 -7.89
C ARG A 332 12.36 -15.15 -8.22
N LEU A 333 13.05 -14.41 -9.09
CA LEU A 333 14.42 -14.76 -9.49
C LEU A 333 15.42 -14.19 -8.48
N THR A 334 16.33 -15.02 -7.98
CA THR A 334 17.52 -14.53 -7.27
C THR A 334 18.44 -13.81 -8.25
N LEU A 335 19.15 -12.77 -7.80
CA LEU A 335 19.96 -11.96 -8.71
C LEU A 335 21.32 -11.55 -8.15
N LEU A 336 22.23 -11.18 -9.05
CA LEU A 336 23.39 -10.34 -8.79
C LEU A 336 23.20 -9.00 -9.49
N ASN A 337 23.19 -7.91 -8.75
CA ASN A 337 23.21 -6.54 -9.26
C ASN A 337 24.66 -6.04 -9.32
N ASN A 338 24.96 -5.10 -10.22
CA ASN A 338 26.32 -4.54 -10.31
C ASN A 338 26.46 -3.14 -9.69
N TRP A 339 25.39 -2.55 -9.13
CA TRP A 339 25.45 -1.16 -8.68
C TRP A 339 26.59 -0.93 -7.68
N GLU A 340 26.57 -1.64 -6.55
CA GLU A 340 27.60 -1.53 -5.53
C GLU A 340 28.95 -2.09 -5.97
N ALA A 341 28.98 -3.02 -6.93
CA ALA A 341 30.19 -3.62 -7.42
C ALA A 341 30.99 -2.69 -8.36
N THR A 342 30.33 -1.85 -9.13
CA THR A 342 30.99 -1.07 -10.20
C THR A 342 30.55 0.38 -10.28
N TYR A 343 29.38 0.72 -9.72
CA TYR A 343 28.68 2.00 -9.99
C TYR A 343 28.68 2.29 -11.50
N PHE A 344 29.13 3.45 -11.93
CA PHE A 344 29.21 3.83 -13.35
C PHE A 344 30.46 3.32 -14.08
N ASP A 345 31.43 2.71 -13.38
CA ASP A 345 32.70 2.27 -13.94
C ASP A 345 32.65 0.79 -14.39
N PHE A 346 32.04 0.56 -15.54
CA PHE A 346 31.98 -0.76 -16.18
C PHE A 346 32.08 -0.67 -17.71
N ASP A 347 32.49 -1.78 -18.29
CA ASP A 347 32.50 -2.10 -19.72
C ASP A 347 32.04 -3.54 -19.95
N GLU A 348 31.96 -3.98 -21.20
CA GLU A 348 31.57 -5.33 -21.56
C GLU A 348 32.43 -6.40 -20.89
N THR A 349 33.74 -6.18 -20.77
CA THR A 349 34.66 -7.15 -20.16
C THR A 349 34.39 -7.35 -18.68
N LYS A 350 34.17 -6.26 -17.93
CA LYS A 350 33.80 -6.34 -16.52
C LYS A 350 32.46 -7.04 -16.36
N LEU A 351 31.44 -6.69 -17.20
CA LEU A 351 30.11 -7.27 -17.10
C LEU A 351 30.09 -8.77 -17.42
N THR A 352 30.80 -9.23 -18.45
CA THR A 352 30.90 -10.66 -18.77
C THR A 352 31.61 -11.45 -17.65
N GLY A 353 32.54 -10.81 -16.93
CA GLY A 353 33.12 -11.34 -15.69
C GLY A 353 32.07 -11.52 -14.61
N LEU A 354 31.21 -10.54 -14.39
CA LEU A 354 30.13 -10.58 -13.40
C LEU A 354 29.06 -11.62 -13.73
N PHE A 355 28.82 -11.95 -15.01
CA PHE A 355 27.90 -13.04 -15.38
C PHE A 355 28.42 -14.40 -14.90
N LYS A 356 29.74 -14.63 -15.01
CA LYS A 356 30.40 -15.83 -14.47
C LYS A 356 30.32 -15.86 -12.93
N ASP A 357 30.46 -14.70 -12.30
CA ASP A 357 30.31 -14.54 -10.85
C ASP A 357 28.88 -14.84 -10.40
N ALA A 358 27.87 -14.34 -11.10
CA ALA A 358 26.46 -14.64 -10.84
C ALA A 358 26.18 -16.16 -10.94
N LYS A 359 26.71 -16.81 -11.98
CA LYS A 359 26.63 -18.28 -12.13
C LYS A 359 27.34 -18.99 -10.99
N LYS A 360 28.51 -18.53 -10.60
CA LYS A 360 29.31 -19.10 -9.49
C LYS A 360 28.58 -19.02 -8.17
N LEU A 361 27.87 -17.92 -7.88
CA LEU A 361 26.99 -17.79 -6.71
C LEU A 361 25.77 -18.72 -6.78
N GLY A 362 25.34 -19.11 -7.97
CA GLY A 362 24.15 -19.93 -8.20
C GLY A 362 22.85 -19.13 -8.27
N VAL A 363 22.93 -17.79 -8.47
CA VAL A 363 21.74 -16.96 -8.68
C VAL A 363 21.18 -17.12 -10.09
N ASP A 364 19.91 -16.75 -10.30
CA ASP A 364 19.17 -16.98 -11.55
C ASP A 364 19.43 -15.93 -12.60
N MET A 365 19.82 -14.71 -12.18
CA MET A 365 19.86 -13.54 -13.04
C MET A 365 20.99 -12.59 -12.67
N PHE A 366 21.51 -11.89 -13.68
CA PHE A 366 22.31 -10.69 -13.51
C PHE A 366 21.44 -9.46 -13.85
N LEU A 367 21.50 -8.41 -13.04
CA LEU A 367 20.80 -7.14 -13.25
C LEU A 367 21.82 -6.03 -13.52
N LEU A 368 21.84 -5.51 -14.75
CA LEU A 368 22.62 -4.31 -15.11
C LEU A 368 21.90 -3.05 -14.62
N ASP A 369 22.54 -2.34 -13.69
CA ASP A 369 22.02 -1.11 -13.12
C ASP A 369 22.37 0.14 -13.94
N ASP A 370 22.22 1.34 -13.39
CA ASP A 370 22.43 2.65 -14.04
C ASP A 370 23.81 2.79 -14.70
N GLY A 371 23.87 3.48 -15.85
CA GLY A 371 25.15 3.85 -16.48
C GLY A 371 25.44 3.25 -17.85
N TRP A 372 24.55 2.46 -18.45
CA TRP A 372 24.77 1.74 -19.70
C TRP A 372 24.47 2.54 -20.98
N PHE A 373 23.93 3.75 -20.88
CA PHE A 373 23.35 4.52 -22.00
C PHE A 373 24.04 5.88 -22.21
N ALA A 374 23.58 6.59 -23.24
CA ALA A 374 23.96 7.93 -23.69
C ALA A 374 25.36 8.03 -24.32
N ASN A 375 25.45 8.71 -25.47
CA ASN A 375 26.69 8.88 -26.23
C ASN A 375 27.22 10.31 -26.24
N LYS A 376 26.38 11.31 -26.52
CA LYS A 376 26.78 12.72 -26.51
C LYS A 376 27.12 13.19 -25.10
N TYR A 377 26.33 12.82 -24.14
CA TYR A 377 26.48 13.10 -22.71
C TYR A 377 26.52 11.78 -21.93
N PRO A 378 27.67 11.05 -21.95
CA PRO A 378 27.74 9.71 -21.39
C PRO A 378 27.28 9.64 -19.92
N ARG A 379 26.49 8.62 -19.60
CA ARG A 379 26.03 8.34 -18.24
C ARG A 379 27.17 7.77 -17.37
N ASN A 380 28.14 8.63 -17.04
CA ASN A 380 29.27 8.30 -16.15
C ASN A 380 29.09 8.86 -14.73
N SER A 381 27.98 9.50 -14.48
CA SER A 381 27.52 10.01 -13.20
C SER A 381 26.03 10.32 -13.30
N ASP A 382 25.38 10.64 -12.18
CA ASP A 382 23.97 11.06 -12.12
C ASP A 382 23.68 12.46 -12.71
N ARG A 383 24.72 13.18 -13.23
CA ARG A 383 24.63 14.56 -13.70
C ARG A 383 24.37 14.70 -15.19
N ALA A 384 24.41 13.62 -15.96
CA ALA A 384 24.28 13.65 -17.40
C ALA A 384 23.67 12.37 -17.98
N GLY A 385 23.16 12.46 -19.20
CA GLY A 385 22.76 11.33 -20.03
C GLY A 385 21.35 10.80 -19.80
N LEU A 386 20.72 11.07 -18.66
CA LEU A 386 19.38 10.55 -18.39
C LEU A 386 18.36 11.16 -19.36
N GLY A 387 17.60 10.30 -20.04
CA GLY A 387 16.72 10.63 -21.14
C GLY A 387 17.22 10.11 -22.50
N ASP A 388 18.53 9.88 -22.65
CA ASP A 388 19.18 9.42 -23.89
C ASP A 388 19.42 7.90 -23.84
N TRP A 389 18.39 7.12 -24.14
CA TRP A 389 18.37 5.65 -23.95
C TRP A 389 19.07 4.85 -25.06
N GLN A 390 20.02 5.46 -25.77
CA GLN A 390 20.89 4.74 -26.68
C GLN A 390 22.03 4.08 -25.90
N GLU A 391 22.37 2.83 -26.24
CA GLU A 391 23.51 2.12 -25.69
C GLU A 391 24.79 2.93 -25.82
N ASN A 392 25.58 3.03 -24.76
CA ASN A 392 26.85 3.74 -24.77
C ASN A 392 27.90 2.91 -25.54
N VAL A 393 28.20 3.32 -26.77
CA VAL A 393 29.09 2.56 -27.66
C VAL A 393 30.55 2.44 -27.16
N LYS A 394 30.99 3.27 -26.20
CA LYS A 394 32.32 3.15 -25.61
C LYS A 394 32.36 2.10 -24.51
N LYS A 395 31.31 2.00 -23.71
CA LYS A 395 31.19 0.98 -22.66
C LYS A 395 30.75 -0.37 -23.24
N LEU A 396 29.84 -0.33 -24.19
CA LEU A 396 29.13 -1.48 -24.77
C LEU A 396 29.24 -1.44 -26.29
N PRO A 397 30.44 -1.70 -26.87
CA PRO A 397 30.64 -1.63 -28.30
C PRO A 397 29.80 -2.63 -29.11
N HIS A 398 29.41 -3.76 -28.51
CA HIS A 398 28.54 -4.76 -29.14
C HIS A 398 27.06 -4.66 -28.69
N GLY A 399 26.74 -3.71 -27.79
CA GLY A 399 25.38 -3.41 -27.32
C GLY A 399 24.79 -4.40 -26.33
N ILE A 400 23.54 -4.13 -25.93
CA ILE A 400 22.81 -4.94 -24.93
C ILE A 400 22.55 -6.37 -25.45
N GLY A 401 22.28 -6.53 -26.76
CA GLY A 401 22.05 -7.86 -27.35
C GLY A 401 23.23 -8.83 -27.15
N TYR A 402 24.44 -8.32 -27.21
CA TYR A 402 25.62 -9.09 -26.90
C TYR A 402 25.66 -9.51 -25.44
N LEU A 403 25.37 -8.59 -24.50
CA LEU A 403 25.34 -8.89 -23.08
C LEU A 403 24.26 -9.93 -22.70
N VAL A 404 23.08 -9.83 -23.32
CA VAL A 404 21.99 -10.81 -23.14
C VAL A 404 22.46 -12.21 -23.57
N LYS A 405 23.15 -12.30 -24.71
CA LYS A 405 23.70 -13.56 -25.21
C LYS A 405 24.78 -14.12 -24.27
N GLU A 406 25.76 -13.31 -23.90
CA GLU A 406 26.86 -13.72 -22.99
C GLU A 406 26.34 -14.17 -21.62
N ALA A 407 25.34 -13.48 -21.05
CA ALA A 407 24.70 -13.88 -19.81
C ALA A 407 24.02 -15.26 -19.94
N LYS A 408 23.31 -15.48 -21.06
CA LYS A 408 22.67 -16.77 -21.37
C LYS A 408 23.72 -17.89 -21.53
N GLU A 409 24.83 -17.62 -22.21
CA GLU A 409 25.94 -18.57 -22.35
C GLU A 409 26.61 -18.88 -21.01
N ALA A 410 26.70 -17.88 -20.12
CA ALA A 410 27.14 -18.10 -18.73
C ALA A 410 26.12 -18.87 -17.88
N GLY A 411 24.87 -19.03 -18.36
CA GLY A 411 23.79 -19.77 -17.70
C GLY A 411 23.01 -18.94 -16.68
N VAL A 412 22.89 -17.63 -16.89
CA VAL A 412 22.07 -16.71 -16.11
C VAL A 412 21.18 -15.86 -17.02
N LYS A 413 20.03 -15.42 -16.52
CA LYS A 413 19.18 -14.45 -17.21
C LYS A 413 19.75 -13.04 -17.10
N PHE A 414 19.32 -12.14 -17.98
CA PHE A 414 19.76 -10.74 -17.98
C PHE A 414 18.59 -9.80 -17.74
N GLY A 415 18.74 -8.89 -16.76
CA GLY A 415 17.84 -7.81 -16.46
C GLY A 415 18.50 -6.45 -16.66
N ILE A 416 17.71 -5.38 -16.75
CA ILE A 416 18.20 -4.02 -16.98
C ILE A 416 17.43 -2.98 -16.16
N TRP A 417 18.15 -1.95 -15.71
CA TRP A 417 17.61 -0.78 -15.03
C TRP A 417 17.18 0.30 -16.03
N LEU A 418 16.07 0.96 -15.73
CA LEU A 418 15.52 2.10 -16.45
C LEU A 418 14.97 3.15 -15.49
N GLU A 419 15.10 4.43 -15.88
CA GLU A 419 14.45 5.56 -15.21
C GLU A 419 13.81 6.49 -16.30
N PRO A 420 12.80 5.99 -17.03
CA PRO A 420 12.37 6.62 -18.28
C PRO A 420 11.46 7.84 -18.09
N GLU A 421 11.05 8.14 -16.86
CA GLU A 421 10.24 9.30 -16.50
C GLU A 421 11.08 10.56 -16.21
N MET A 422 12.41 10.42 -16.17
CA MET A 422 13.32 11.47 -15.73
C MET A 422 14.27 11.88 -16.84
N VAL A 423 14.81 13.09 -16.72
CA VAL A 423 15.75 13.66 -17.68
C VAL A 423 16.80 14.53 -16.99
N ASN A 424 18.06 14.46 -17.42
CA ASN A 424 19.06 15.43 -17.02
C ASN A 424 19.05 16.66 -17.93
N PRO A 425 19.38 17.86 -17.44
CA PRO A 425 19.66 19.02 -18.29
C PRO A 425 20.76 18.78 -19.33
N LYS A 426 21.76 17.94 -18.99
CA LYS A 426 22.79 17.47 -19.92
C LYS A 426 22.34 16.17 -20.58
N SER A 427 21.38 16.27 -21.54
CA SER A 427 20.93 15.20 -22.41
C SER A 427 20.48 15.74 -23.76
N GLU A 428 20.54 14.92 -24.79
CA GLU A 428 20.01 15.28 -26.11
C GLU A 428 18.48 15.42 -26.08
N LEU A 429 17.81 14.63 -25.23
CA LEU A 429 16.37 14.73 -25.04
C LEU A 429 15.98 16.11 -24.51
N TYR A 430 16.65 16.61 -23.50
CA TYR A 430 16.37 17.94 -22.95
C TYR A 430 16.66 19.06 -23.94
N GLU A 431 17.74 18.95 -24.74
CA GLU A 431 18.04 19.92 -25.80
C GLU A 431 16.92 20.02 -26.83
N LYS A 432 16.33 18.87 -27.21
CA LYS A 432 15.31 18.77 -28.25
C LYS A 432 13.91 19.08 -27.74
N HIS A 433 13.61 18.70 -26.50
CA HIS A 433 12.26 18.67 -25.94
C HIS A 433 12.18 19.30 -24.54
N LYS A 434 12.58 20.55 -24.40
CA LYS A 434 12.37 21.31 -23.15
C LYS A 434 10.90 21.46 -22.77
N ASP A 435 10.01 21.39 -23.75
CA ASP A 435 8.56 21.42 -23.61
C ASP A 435 7.96 20.12 -23.06
N TRP A 436 8.73 19.04 -22.99
CA TRP A 436 8.35 17.78 -22.38
C TRP A 436 8.60 17.70 -20.87
N VAL A 437 9.30 18.70 -20.32
CA VAL A 437 9.69 18.74 -18.91
C VAL A 437 8.68 19.54 -18.10
N ILE A 438 8.31 19.02 -16.93
CA ILE A 438 7.53 19.77 -15.95
C ILE A 438 8.42 20.87 -15.37
N ARG A 439 8.17 22.13 -15.79
CA ARG A 439 8.94 23.29 -15.35
C ARG A 439 8.21 24.59 -15.61
N GLN A 440 8.39 25.60 -14.78
CA GLN A 440 7.95 26.96 -15.07
C GLN A 440 9.06 27.69 -15.84
N PRO A 441 8.86 28.08 -17.11
CA PRO A 441 9.92 28.58 -17.99
C PRO A 441 10.66 29.83 -17.47
N GLU A 442 9.96 30.70 -16.73
CA GLU A 442 10.49 31.98 -16.24
C GLU A 442 11.04 31.90 -14.81
N ARG A 443 11.15 30.70 -14.25
CA ARG A 443 11.72 30.47 -12.92
C ARG A 443 12.99 29.64 -13.03
N PRO A 444 13.94 29.79 -12.06
CA PRO A 444 15.06 28.87 -11.93
C PRO A 444 14.59 27.44 -11.83
N GLU A 445 15.27 26.54 -12.51
CA GLU A 445 15.01 25.11 -12.37
C GLU A 445 15.57 24.62 -11.03
N HIS A 446 14.81 23.77 -10.36
CA HIS A 446 15.21 23.05 -9.16
C HIS A 446 15.32 21.57 -9.49
N TYR A 447 16.38 20.96 -9.04
CA TYR A 447 16.69 19.56 -9.34
C TYR A 447 16.61 18.72 -8.07
N PHE A 448 16.06 17.53 -8.19
CA PHE A 448 16.23 16.48 -7.23
C PHE A 448 17.14 15.41 -7.85
N ARG A 449 18.27 15.08 -7.23
CA ARG A 449 19.29 14.18 -7.79
C ARG A 449 19.75 14.58 -9.21
N ASN A 450 19.93 15.87 -9.45
CA ASN A 450 20.33 16.45 -10.77
C ASN A 450 19.34 16.16 -11.92
N GLN A 451 18.08 15.84 -11.61
CA GLN A 451 17.07 15.42 -12.57
C GLN A 451 15.88 16.36 -12.59
N LEU A 452 15.16 16.31 -13.71
CA LEU A 452 13.85 16.89 -13.94
C LEU A 452 12.86 15.78 -14.33
N VAL A 453 11.58 16.05 -14.15
CA VAL A 453 10.50 15.12 -14.43
C VAL A 453 9.90 15.38 -15.80
N LEU A 454 9.76 14.35 -16.63
CA LEU A 454 9.05 14.40 -17.90
C LEU A 454 7.53 14.45 -17.66
N ASP A 455 6.83 15.23 -18.48
CA ASP A 455 5.38 15.47 -18.34
C ASP A 455 4.55 14.32 -18.90
N LEU A 456 4.22 13.33 -18.08
CA LEU A 456 3.34 12.22 -18.47
C LEU A 456 1.86 12.59 -18.66
N SER A 457 1.46 13.86 -18.41
CA SER A 457 0.15 14.33 -18.90
C SER A 457 0.12 14.45 -20.44
N ASN A 458 1.32 14.55 -21.06
CA ASN A 458 1.51 14.66 -22.51
C ASN A 458 1.56 13.27 -23.18
N PRO A 459 0.66 12.96 -24.14
CA PRO A 459 0.67 11.69 -24.89
C PRO A 459 1.98 11.42 -25.65
N ASP A 460 2.69 12.45 -26.13
CA ASP A 460 3.96 12.27 -26.82
C ASP A 460 5.06 11.78 -25.86
N VAL A 461 5.04 12.26 -24.63
CA VAL A 461 5.94 11.79 -23.57
C VAL A 461 5.57 10.35 -23.17
N GLN A 462 4.27 10.03 -23.06
CA GLN A 462 3.83 8.65 -22.81
C GLN A 462 4.31 7.70 -23.93
N ASN A 463 4.25 8.13 -25.20
CA ASN A 463 4.74 7.36 -26.35
C ASN A 463 6.27 7.18 -26.27
N PHE A 464 7.00 8.21 -25.90
CA PHE A 464 8.45 8.14 -25.70
C PHE A 464 8.81 7.13 -24.62
N VAL A 465 8.22 7.24 -23.42
CA VAL A 465 8.51 6.35 -22.29
C VAL A 465 8.15 4.89 -22.62
N PHE A 466 7.00 4.66 -23.23
CA PHE A 466 6.66 3.33 -23.75
C PHE A 466 7.67 2.84 -24.78
N GLY A 467 8.07 3.72 -25.72
CA GLY A 467 9.02 3.41 -26.79
C GLY A 467 10.41 3.00 -26.29
N VAL A 468 10.85 3.56 -25.16
CA VAL A 468 12.12 3.15 -24.49
C VAL A 468 12.06 1.67 -24.12
N VAL A 469 11.01 1.25 -23.42
CA VAL A 469 10.82 -0.16 -23.02
C VAL A 469 10.62 -1.05 -24.24
N ASP A 470 9.75 -0.65 -25.16
CA ASP A 470 9.39 -1.41 -26.34
C ASP A 470 10.60 -1.67 -27.25
N SER A 471 11.43 -0.66 -27.47
CA SER A 471 12.64 -0.78 -28.29
C SER A 471 13.66 -1.75 -27.68
N LEU A 472 13.79 -1.79 -26.38
CA LEU A 472 14.69 -2.72 -25.68
C LEU A 472 14.26 -4.16 -25.92
N PHE A 473 12.97 -4.48 -25.77
CA PHE A 473 12.47 -5.84 -25.98
C PHE A 473 12.42 -6.25 -27.45
N ILE A 474 12.15 -5.33 -28.36
CA ILE A 474 12.20 -5.63 -29.80
C ILE A 474 13.62 -6.00 -30.23
N LYS A 475 14.63 -5.24 -29.76
CA LYS A 475 16.03 -5.50 -30.06
C LYS A 475 16.59 -6.71 -29.31
N ASN A 476 16.08 -6.98 -28.10
CA ASN A 476 16.58 -8.00 -27.19
C ASN A 476 15.43 -8.87 -26.66
N PRO A 477 14.86 -9.79 -27.46
CA PRO A 477 13.69 -10.58 -27.06
C PRO A 477 13.90 -11.49 -25.84
N GLU A 478 15.15 -11.80 -25.51
CA GLU A 478 15.53 -12.62 -24.36
C GLU A 478 15.83 -11.81 -23.08
N LEU A 479 15.66 -10.47 -23.13
CA LEU A 479 15.69 -9.62 -21.95
C LEU A 479 14.62 -10.08 -20.94
N ALA A 480 15.02 -10.40 -19.70
CA ALA A 480 14.19 -11.17 -18.79
C ALA A 480 13.59 -10.37 -17.64
N PHE A 481 14.05 -9.12 -17.40
CA PHE A 481 13.67 -8.35 -16.25
C PHE A 481 13.94 -6.84 -16.42
N ILE A 482 13.10 -6.01 -15.80
CA ILE A 482 13.31 -4.57 -15.68
C ILE A 482 13.30 -4.15 -14.21
N LYS A 483 14.27 -3.31 -13.80
CA LYS A 483 14.19 -2.45 -12.62
C LYS A 483 13.79 -1.06 -13.09
N TRP A 484 12.59 -0.61 -12.73
CA TRP A 484 12.03 0.70 -13.10
C TRP A 484 12.17 1.66 -11.94
N ASP A 485 12.97 2.70 -12.12
CA ASP A 485 13.27 3.69 -11.10
C ASP A 485 12.60 5.05 -11.39
N CYS A 486 12.56 5.92 -10.34
CA CYS A 486 12.05 7.29 -10.41
C CYS A 486 12.59 8.08 -9.23
N ASN A 487 13.62 8.89 -9.45
CA ASN A 487 14.39 9.51 -8.37
C ASN A 487 14.17 11.02 -8.18
N ALA A 488 13.32 11.67 -8.96
CA ALA A 488 13.03 13.09 -8.81
C ALA A 488 11.62 13.34 -8.28
N VAL A 489 11.39 14.51 -7.72
CA VAL A 489 10.09 15.06 -7.31
C VAL A 489 9.71 16.22 -8.24
N ILE A 490 8.45 16.61 -8.26
CA ILE A 490 7.98 17.71 -9.11
C ILE A 490 8.21 19.04 -8.40
N TYR A 491 9.13 19.84 -8.94
CA TYR A 491 9.30 21.24 -8.61
C TYR A 491 8.70 22.13 -9.72
N ASN A 492 8.26 23.35 -9.36
CA ASN A 492 7.73 24.32 -10.32
C ASN A 492 6.69 23.72 -11.28
N ALA A 493 5.65 23.07 -10.70
CA ALA A 493 4.61 22.37 -11.41
C ALA A 493 3.94 23.23 -12.50
N ASN A 494 4.31 23.00 -13.76
CA ASN A 494 3.71 23.60 -14.94
C ASN A 494 3.95 22.70 -16.16
N SER A 495 2.90 22.41 -16.89
CA SER A 495 2.89 21.62 -18.10
C SER A 495 2.73 22.49 -19.34
N ALA A 496 3.70 22.43 -20.25
CA ALA A 496 3.58 23.08 -21.56
C ALA A 496 2.45 22.46 -22.40
N TYR A 497 2.23 21.14 -22.24
CA TYR A 497 1.16 20.43 -22.93
C TYR A 497 -0.24 20.87 -22.46
N LEU A 498 -0.49 20.92 -21.15
CA LEU A 498 -1.77 21.40 -20.62
C LEU A 498 -2.07 22.85 -21.04
N LYS A 499 -1.01 23.71 -21.05
CA LYS A 499 -1.15 25.09 -21.56
C LYS A 499 -1.53 25.11 -23.04
N LYS A 500 -0.82 24.33 -23.88
CA LYS A 500 -1.07 24.24 -25.32
C LYS A 500 -2.48 23.71 -25.64
N THR A 501 -2.98 22.79 -24.84
CA THR A 501 -4.31 22.18 -25.03
C THR A 501 -5.44 22.89 -24.27
N ASN A 502 -5.14 24.07 -23.69
CA ASN A 502 -6.09 24.86 -22.91
C ASN A 502 -6.76 24.06 -21.78
N GLN A 503 -5.97 23.22 -21.09
CA GLN A 503 -6.37 22.49 -19.89
C GLN A 503 -5.84 23.19 -18.65
N PRO A 504 -6.55 23.13 -17.51
CA PRO A 504 -6.08 23.70 -16.25
C PRO A 504 -4.74 23.08 -15.79
N GLN A 505 -3.83 23.91 -15.31
CA GLN A 505 -2.55 23.43 -14.77
C GLN A 505 -2.72 22.58 -13.49
N THR A 506 -3.82 22.79 -12.78
CA THR A 506 -4.16 22.00 -11.58
C THR A 506 -4.49 20.54 -11.87
N HIS A 507 -4.69 20.17 -13.15
CA HIS A 507 -4.82 18.77 -13.55
C HIS A 507 -3.49 18.00 -13.51
N LEU A 508 -2.35 18.69 -13.50
CA LEU A 508 -1.03 18.09 -13.73
C LEU A 508 -0.74 16.90 -12.82
N TYR A 509 -0.91 17.04 -11.51
CA TYR A 509 -0.58 15.96 -10.55
C TYR A 509 -1.42 14.70 -10.77
N VAL A 510 -2.69 14.86 -11.10
CA VAL A 510 -3.61 13.74 -11.39
C VAL A 510 -3.31 13.13 -12.75
N ASP A 511 -3.17 13.96 -13.78
CA ASP A 511 -2.99 13.50 -15.16
C ASP A 511 -1.60 12.90 -15.38
N TYR A 512 -0.57 13.34 -14.63
CA TYR A 512 0.73 12.70 -14.60
C TYR A 512 0.62 11.22 -14.17
N VAL A 513 -0.03 10.96 -13.04
CA VAL A 513 -0.18 9.60 -12.51
C VAL A 513 -1.03 8.73 -13.43
N ARG A 514 -2.13 9.28 -13.97
CA ARG A 514 -2.95 8.59 -14.97
C ARG A 514 -2.18 8.30 -16.26
N GLY A 515 -1.27 9.22 -16.65
CA GLY A 515 -0.36 9.03 -17.77
C GLY A 515 0.64 7.89 -17.53
N LEU A 516 1.20 7.81 -16.33
CA LEU A 516 2.06 6.70 -15.92
C LEU A 516 1.32 5.35 -16.03
N TYR A 517 0.10 5.26 -15.51
CA TYR A 517 -0.69 4.03 -15.59
C TYR A 517 -0.97 3.62 -17.04
N LYS A 518 -1.30 4.57 -17.94
CA LYS A 518 -1.48 4.28 -19.36
C LYS A 518 -0.23 3.70 -20.01
N VAL A 519 0.95 4.20 -19.64
CA VAL A 519 2.23 3.64 -20.12
C VAL A 519 2.41 2.22 -19.61
N LEU A 520 2.22 2.00 -18.30
CA LEU A 520 2.38 0.70 -17.67
C LEU A 520 1.36 -0.32 -18.19
N GLU A 521 0.11 0.07 -18.43
CA GLU A 521 -0.92 -0.76 -19.07
C GLU A 521 -0.49 -1.22 -20.48
N ARG A 522 0.06 -0.31 -21.28
CA ARG A 522 0.59 -0.64 -22.62
C ARG A 522 1.77 -1.59 -22.55
N VAL A 523 2.69 -1.39 -21.60
CA VAL A 523 3.82 -2.30 -21.35
C VAL A 523 3.30 -3.68 -20.98
N ARG A 524 2.33 -3.77 -20.08
CA ARG A 524 1.74 -5.05 -19.65
C ARG A 524 0.93 -5.73 -20.73
N ALA A 525 0.20 -4.99 -21.56
CA ALA A 525 -0.52 -5.56 -22.69
C ALA A 525 0.43 -6.23 -23.69
N LYS A 526 1.62 -5.67 -23.92
CA LYS A 526 2.60 -6.20 -24.86
C LYS A 526 3.55 -7.23 -24.24
N TYR A 527 3.96 -7.03 -22.99
CA TYR A 527 4.93 -7.84 -22.24
C TYR A 527 4.36 -8.37 -20.91
N PRO A 528 3.27 -9.16 -20.94
CA PRO A 528 2.53 -9.53 -19.74
C PRO A 528 3.33 -10.38 -18.74
N LYS A 529 4.32 -11.13 -19.22
CA LYS A 529 5.08 -12.12 -18.42
C LYS A 529 6.43 -11.60 -17.92
N VAL A 530 6.88 -10.41 -18.33
CA VAL A 530 8.18 -9.89 -17.92
C VAL A 530 8.09 -9.38 -16.48
N PRO A 531 8.83 -9.95 -15.52
CA PRO A 531 8.89 -9.41 -14.17
C PRO A 531 9.48 -8.01 -14.16
N MET A 532 8.93 -7.14 -13.33
CA MET A 532 9.45 -5.79 -13.13
C MET A 532 9.54 -5.46 -11.65
N MET A 533 10.65 -4.88 -11.24
CA MET A 533 10.86 -4.30 -9.91
C MET A 533 10.56 -2.81 -9.93
N LEU A 534 9.69 -2.37 -9.03
CA LEU A 534 9.42 -0.95 -8.78
C LEU A 534 10.50 -0.40 -7.85
N CYS A 535 11.18 0.66 -8.30
CA CYS A 535 12.11 1.43 -7.51
C CYS A 535 11.76 2.92 -7.57
N SER A 536 12.10 3.64 -6.54
CA SER A 536 12.01 5.09 -6.50
C SER A 536 13.01 5.63 -5.48
N GLY A 537 14.30 5.29 -5.70
CA GLY A 537 15.35 5.48 -4.70
C GLY A 537 14.97 4.82 -3.38
N GLY A 538 14.63 3.54 -3.41
CA GLY A 538 13.93 2.81 -2.35
C GLY A 538 12.43 2.72 -2.57
N GLY A 539 11.66 2.64 -1.48
CA GLY A 539 10.20 2.46 -1.46
C GLY A 539 9.37 3.70 -1.78
N GLY A 540 9.94 4.72 -2.43
CA GLY A 540 9.31 6.02 -2.67
C GLY A 540 7.99 6.01 -3.45
N ARG A 541 7.56 4.86 -4.00
CA ARG A 541 6.29 4.67 -4.72
C ARG A 541 5.64 3.30 -4.46
N ALA A 542 5.96 2.64 -3.36
CA ALA A 542 5.36 1.35 -3.04
C ALA A 542 3.89 1.51 -2.62
N ASP A 543 2.97 1.26 -3.55
CA ASP A 543 1.53 1.27 -3.34
C ASP A 543 0.83 0.17 -4.16
N TYR A 544 -0.41 -0.14 -3.83
CA TYR A 544 -1.13 -1.24 -4.46
C TYR A 544 -1.70 -0.94 -5.85
N GLU A 545 -1.70 0.31 -6.33
CA GLU A 545 -2.01 0.56 -7.74
C GLU A 545 -0.79 0.30 -8.63
N ALA A 546 0.41 0.75 -8.20
CA ALA A 546 1.64 0.44 -8.91
C ALA A 546 1.89 -1.08 -8.97
N LEU A 547 1.67 -1.80 -7.87
CA LEU A 547 1.93 -3.26 -7.80
C LEU A 547 1.01 -4.13 -8.68
N LYS A 548 0.00 -3.57 -9.33
CA LYS A 548 -0.70 -4.25 -10.43
C LYS A 548 0.21 -4.47 -11.65
N TYR A 549 1.22 -3.64 -11.79
CA TYR A 549 2.14 -3.62 -12.93
C TYR A 549 3.54 -4.15 -12.59
N PHE A 550 3.85 -4.32 -11.29
CA PHE A 550 5.16 -4.76 -10.81
C PHE A 550 5.04 -6.04 -10.00
N THR A 551 6.02 -6.92 -10.15
CA THR A 551 6.08 -8.18 -9.39
C THR A 551 6.58 -7.98 -7.98
N GLU A 552 7.42 -6.96 -7.77
CA GLU A 552 8.04 -6.62 -6.51
C GLU A 552 8.50 -5.16 -6.49
N PHE A 553 8.87 -4.66 -5.29
CA PHE A 553 9.47 -3.34 -5.13
C PHE A 553 10.76 -3.40 -4.31
N TRP A 554 11.61 -2.37 -4.48
CA TRP A 554 12.84 -2.14 -3.73
C TRP A 554 12.51 -1.31 -2.48
N PRO A 555 12.60 -1.88 -1.24
CA PRO A 555 12.13 -1.19 -0.04
C PRO A 555 12.96 0.03 0.36
N SER A 556 14.31 -0.05 0.21
CA SER A 556 15.24 1.01 0.56
C SER A 556 16.58 0.83 -0.16
N ASP A 557 17.23 1.94 -0.49
CA ASP A 557 18.63 1.94 -0.94
C ASP A 557 19.59 1.65 0.23
N ASP A 558 19.17 1.85 1.48
CA ASP A 558 19.92 1.38 2.63
C ASP A 558 19.81 -0.14 2.74
N THR A 559 20.95 -0.80 2.65
CA THR A 559 21.09 -2.26 2.73
C THR A 559 21.86 -2.71 3.98
N ASP A 560 22.15 -1.79 4.91
CA ASP A 560 22.63 -2.19 6.24
C ASP A 560 21.64 -3.17 6.86
N PRO A 561 22.05 -4.40 7.21
CA PRO A 561 21.12 -5.45 7.64
C PRO A 561 20.41 -5.11 8.95
N LEU A 562 21.04 -4.31 9.83
CA LEU A 562 20.41 -3.89 11.07
C LEU A 562 19.26 -2.92 10.79
N GLU A 563 19.48 -1.89 9.95
CA GLU A 563 18.41 -0.96 9.52
C GLU A 563 17.33 -1.71 8.74
N ARG A 564 17.71 -2.66 7.86
CA ARG A 564 16.76 -3.45 7.07
C ARG A 564 15.85 -4.33 7.93
N ILE A 565 16.29 -4.83 9.09
CA ILE A 565 15.42 -5.57 10.01
C ILE A 565 14.24 -4.69 10.44
N TYR A 566 14.49 -3.44 10.82
CA TYR A 566 13.42 -2.50 11.21
C TYR A 566 12.53 -2.10 10.03
N MET A 567 13.12 -1.76 8.87
CA MET A 567 12.36 -1.39 7.67
C MET A 567 11.49 -2.55 7.17
N GLN A 568 12.07 -3.74 7.03
CA GLN A 568 11.35 -4.93 6.55
C GLN A 568 10.24 -5.35 7.52
N TRP A 569 10.47 -5.20 8.83
CA TRP A 569 9.45 -5.41 9.86
C TRP A 569 8.22 -4.51 9.62
N GLU A 570 8.42 -3.22 9.40
CA GLU A 570 7.31 -2.28 9.20
C GLU A 570 6.63 -2.45 7.83
N TYR A 571 7.40 -2.69 6.75
CA TYR A 571 6.82 -3.01 5.45
C TYR A 571 5.96 -4.28 5.49
N SER A 572 6.36 -5.27 6.29
CA SER A 572 5.66 -6.54 6.39
C SER A 572 4.25 -6.45 7.00
N TYR A 573 3.88 -5.35 7.63
CA TYR A 573 2.47 -5.14 8.02
C TYR A 573 1.55 -4.97 6.82
N PHE A 574 2.06 -4.39 5.74
CA PHE A 574 1.26 -4.04 4.56
C PHE A 574 1.54 -4.92 3.34
N PHE A 575 2.76 -5.40 3.16
CA PHE A 575 3.19 -6.10 1.96
C PHE A 575 3.70 -7.50 2.26
N PRO A 576 3.23 -8.55 1.54
CA PRO A 576 3.75 -9.90 1.70
C PRO A 576 5.21 -10.00 1.23
N ALA A 577 5.97 -10.91 1.80
CA ALA A 577 7.40 -11.09 1.52
C ALA A 577 7.75 -11.26 0.03
N ILE A 578 6.85 -11.84 -0.77
CA ILE A 578 7.02 -11.97 -2.23
C ILE A 578 7.10 -10.62 -2.95
N ALA A 579 6.59 -9.54 -2.35
CA ALA A 579 6.58 -8.21 -2.93
C ALA A 579 7.86 -7.41 -2.64
N THR A 580 8.73 -7.84 -1.72
CA THR A 580 9.91 -7.07 -1.29
C THR A 580 11.20 -7.66 -1.82
N CYS A 581 12.17 -6.78 -2.18
CA CYS A 581 13.50 -7.18 -2.64
C CYS A 581 14.55 -6.80 -1.60
N ASN A 582 15.44 -7.75 -1.29
CA ASN A 582 16.49 -7.57 -0.29
C ASN A 582 17.82 -8.02 -0.88
N HIS A 583 18.81 -7.11 -0.88
CA HIS A 583 20.15 -7.44 -1.37
C HIS A 583 21.18 -7.50 -0.25
N ILE A 584 22.14 -8.38 -0.43
CA ILE A 584 23.36 -8.48 0.37
C ILE A 584 24.39 -7.54 -0.27
N THR A 585 24.86 -6.56 0.48
CA THR A 585 25.85 -5.56 0.03
C THR A 585 26.99 -5.42 1.05
N ASP A 586 27.94 -4.53 0.78
CA ASP A 586 29.04 -4.17 1.69
C ASP A 586 28.80 -2.83 2.43
N TRP A 587 27.56 -2.37 2.56
CA TRP A 587 27.21 -1.15 3.32
C TRP A 587 27.49 -1.28 4.82
N SER A 588 27.58 -2.49 5.33
CA SER A 588 27.78 -2.77 6.74
C SER A 588 28.99 -3.67 6.99
N SER A 589 29.63 -3.49 8.14
CA SER A 589 30.67 -4.40 8.65
C SER A 589 30.12 -5.66 9.32
N MET A 590 28.80 -5.84 9.36
CA MET A 590 28.18 -7.04 9.92
C MET A 590 28.64 -8.30 9.15
N PRO A 591 28.76 -9.44 9.84
CA PRO A 591 29.16 -10.70 9.20
C PRO A 591 28.32 -11.04 7.98
N LEU A 592 28.93 -11.61 6.94
CA LEU A 592 28.23 -11.99 5.71
C LEU A 592 27.00 -12.86 5.99
N LYS A 593 27.11 -13.80 6.94
CA LYS A 593 25.96 -14.61 7.37
C LYS A 593 24.79 -13.77 7.87
N TYR A 594 25.03 -12.76 8.69
CA TYR A 594 23.99 -11.88 9.21
C TYR A 594 23.31 -11.10 8.08
N ARG A 595 24.10 -10.47 7.18
CA ARG A 595 23.59 -9.75 6.01
C ARG A 595 22.74 -10.66 5.11
N THR A 596 23.19 -11.89 4.91
CA THR A 596 22.51 -12.88 4.07
C THR A 596 21.21 -13.34 4.70
N ASP A 597 21.21 -13.70 5.98
CA ASP A 597 20.02 -14.17 6.69
C ASP A 597 18.91 -13.11 6.69
N VAL A 598 19.27 -11.83 6.86
CA VAL A 598 18.30 -10.71 6.78
C VAL A 598 17.71 -10.57 5.38
N ALA A 599 18.53 -10.71 4.34
CA ALA A 599 18.07 -10.61 2.96
C ALA A 599 17.12 -11.75 2.54
N MET A 600 17.16 -12.88 3.23
CA MET A 600 16.34 -14.06 2.87
C MET A 600 14.85 -13.90 3.21
N THR A 601 14.40 -12.85 3.91
CA THR A 601 12.98 -12.63 4.27
C THR A 601 12.13 -12.01 3.16
N GLY A 602 12.68 -11.86 1.96
CA GLY A 602 11.98 -11.39 0.76
C GLY A 602 12.62 -12.00 -0.49
N LYS A 603 12.55 -11.33 -1.64
CA LYS A 603 13.34 -11.74 -2.83
C LYS A 603 14.81 -11.45 -2.58
N MET A 604 15.60 -12.49 -2.51
CA MET A 604 17.04 -12.42 -2.22
C MET A 604 17.84 -12.02 -3.48
N GLY A 605 18.79 -11.09 -3.29
CA GLY A 605 19.80 -10.75 -4.29
C GLY A 605 21.15 -10.43 -3.65
N TYR A 606 22.18 -10.36 -4.46
CA TYR A 606 23.49 -9.86 -4.13
C TYR A 606 23.81 -8.59 -4.91
N ASP A 607 24.57 -7.71 -4.29
CA ASP A 607 25.15 -6.52 -4.92
C ASP A 607 26.52 -6.27 -4.27
N ILE A 608 27.50 -7.11 -4.62
CA ILE A 608 28.84 -7.15 -4.06
C ILE A 608 29.86 -7.52 -5.14
N VAL A 609 31.14 -7.27 -4.86
CA VAL A 609 32.25 -7.73 -5.70
C VAL A 609 32.57 -9.19 -5.35
N VAL A 610 31.97 -10.14 -6.06
CA VAL A 610 32.08 -11.59 -5.77
C VAL A 610 33.53 -12.07 -5.79
N SER A 611 34.37 -11.53 -6.67
CA SER A 611 35.80 -11.89 -6.76
C SER A 611 36.62 -11.47 -5.54
N LYS A 612 36.09 -10.63 -4.63
CA LYS A 612 36.72 -10.26 -3.36
C LYS A 612 36.37 -11.21 -2.22
N LEU A 613 35.40 -12.11 -2.40
CA LEU A 613 35.01 -13.09 -1.40
C LEU A 613 36.15 -14.10 -1.19
N GLY A 614 36.50 -14.36 0.08
CA GLY A 614 37.34 -15.50 0.44
C GLY A 614 36.65 -16.83 0.16
N GLU A 615 37.40 -17.91 0.17
CA GLU A 615 36.88 -19.26 -0.15
C GLU A 615 35.69 -19.65 0.73
N SER A 616 35.77 -19.41 2.04
CA SER A 616 34.68 -19.71 3.00
C SER A 616 33.44 -18.85 2.76
N ASP A 617 33.60 -17.54 2.46
CA ASP A 617 32.51 -16.64 2.17
C ASP A 617 31.81 -17.00 0.87
N LEU A 618 32.56 -17.41 -0.15
CA LEU A 618 31.98 -17.86 -1.41
C LEU A 618 31.23 -19.18 -1.21
N GLN A 619 31.81 -20.15 -0.52
CA GLN A 619 31.15 -21.42 -0.18
C GLN A 619 29.84 -21.15 0.62
N PHE A 620 29.91 -20.27 1.60
CA PHE A 620 28.74 -19.87 2.36
C PHE A 620 27.67 -19.26 1.46
N SER A 621 28.03 -18.31 0.58
CA SER A 621 27.08 -17.63 -0.33
C SER A 621 26.39 -18.60 -1.28
N GLN A 622 27.15 -19.58 -1.84
CA GLN A 622 26.58 -20.62 -2.69
C GLN A 622 25.58 -21.51 -1.94
N GLN A 623 25.93 -21.91 -0.72
CA GLN A 623 25.03 -22.69 0.13
C GLN A 623 23.79 -21.88 0.53
N ALA A 624 23.95 -20.59 0.83
CA ALA A 624 22.86 -19.71 1.20
C ALA A 624 21.86 -19.53 0.05
N VAL A 625 22.33 -19.37 -1.20
CA VAL A 625 21.45 -19.33 -2.38
C VAL A 625 20.68 -20.65 -2.54
N ALA A 626 21.35 -21.79 -2.36
CA ALA A 626 20.71 -23.11 -2.42
C ALA A 626 19.66 -23.31 -1.32
N ASN A 627 20.01 -22.94 -0.07
CA ASN A 627 19.10 -22.98 1.07
C ASN A 627 17.87 -22.08 0.81
N TYR A 628 18.10 -20.83 0.38
CA TYR A 628 17.02 -19.91 0.05
C TYR A 628 16.05 -20.47 -0.99
N LYS A 629 16.56 -21.01 -2.10
CA LYS A 629 15.74 -21.64 -3.13
C LYS A 629 14.89 -22.80 -2.61
N SER A 630 15.37 -23.52 -1.58
CA SER A 630 14.64 -24.64 -0.98
C SER A 630 13.51 -24.20 -0.04
N ILE A 631 13.56 -22.97 0.51
CA ILE A 631 12.61 -22.46 1.50
C ILE A 631 11.78 -21.27 0.98
N SER A 632 12.14 -20.68 -0.15
CA SER A 632 11.55 -19.44 -0.67
C SER A 632 10.04 -19.53 -0.91
N ASP A 633 9.52 -20.68 -1.30
CA ASP A 633 8.09 -20.91 -1.47
C ASP A 633 7.31 -20.67 -0.16
N ILE A 634 7.88 -21.12 0.97
CA ILE A 634 7.26 -20.92 2.29
C ILE A 634 7.30 -19.44 2.68
N ILE A 635 8.39 -18.73 2.37
CA ILE A 635 8.55 -17.30 2.65
C ILE A 635 7.55 -16.47 1.79
N TRP A 636 7.44 -16.79 0.52
CA TRP A 636 6.61 -16.02 -0.43
C TRP A 636 5.12 -16.23 -0.25
N HIS A 637 4.69 -17.47 0.04
CA HIS A 637 3.28 -17.85 0.03
C HIS A 637 2.73 -18.21 1.40
N GLY A 638 3.60 -18.43 2.41
CA GLY A 638 3.19 -18.72 3.77
C GLY A 638 2.58 -17.52 4.50
N ASP A 639 1.92 -17.82 5.61
CA ASP A 639 1.46 -16.82 6.56
C ASP A 639 2.64 -16.33 7.41
N GLU A 640 2.79 -15.01 7.51
CA GLU A 640 3.85 -14.37 8.29
C GLU A 640 3.37 -14.05 9.70
N TYR A 641 4.21 -14.37 10.67
CA TYR A 641 4.02 -14.09 12.10
C TYR A 641 5.24 -13.38 12.67
N ARG A 642 5.01 -12.27 13.38
CA ARG A 642 6.02 -11.48 14.07
C ARG A 642 6.11 -11.97 15.51
N LEU A 643 7.18 -12.72 15.84
CA LEU A 643 7.31 -13.41 17.12
C LEU A 643 7.97 -12.56 18.20
N ALA A 644 8.91 -11.70 17.82
CA ALA A 644 9.62 -10.80 18.72
C ALA A 644 9.94 -9.49 18.01
N SER A 645 9.41 -8.38 18.49
CA SER A 645 9.57 -7.05 17.89
C SER A 645 10.98 -6.48 18.17
N PRO A 646 11.70 -6.00 17.12
CA PRO A 646 13.01 -5.35 17.30
C PRO A 646 12.91 -4.01 18.06
N TRP A 647 11.69 -3.41 18.12
CA TRP A 647 11.45 -2.18 18.87
C TRP A 647 11.33 -2.41 20.37
N GLU A 648 10.94 -3.62 20.80
CA GLU A 648 10.65 -3.95 22.20
C GLU A 648 11.69 -4.88 22.81
N LYS A 649 12.36 -5.68 21.99
CA LYS A 649 13.31 -6.70 22.41
C LYS A 649 14.70 -6.41 21.83
N PRO A 650 15.78 -6.90 22.46
CA PRO A 650 17.12 -6.78 21.92
C PRO A 650 17.39 -7.74 20.74
N PHE A 651 16.39 -8.43 20.27
CA PHE A 651 16.40 -9.31 19.12
C PHE A 651 15.06 -9.28 18.38
N ALA A 652 15.08 -9.59 17.10
CA ALA A 652 13.89 -9.77 16.28
C ALA A 652 13.67 -11.23 15.95
N ALA A 653 12.41 -11.68 15.85
CA ALA A 653 12.08 -13.00 15.32
C ALA A 653 10.83 -12.95 14.45
N LEU A 654 10.92 -13.58 13.26
CA LEU A 654 9.86 -13.72 12.26
C LEU A 654 9.65 -15.20 11.94
N GLN A 655 8.43 -15.57 11.61
CA GLN A 655 8.08 -16.93 11.22
C GLN A 655 7.17 -16.92 10.00
N PHE A 656 7.45 -17.80 9.04
CA PHE A 656 6.58 -18.08 7.90
C PHE A 656 6.07 -19.51 7.99
N VAL A 657 4.77 -19.71 7.86
CA VAL A 657 4.12 -21.03 7.95
C VAL A 657 3.36 -21.31 6.67
N ASN A 658 3.58 -22.44 6.05
CA ASN A 658 2.84 -22.83 4.86
C ASN A 658 1.37 -23.21 5.16
N ASN A 659 0.53 -23.23 4.14
CA ASN A 659 -0.91 -23.46 4.29
C ASN A 659 -1.27 -24.82 4.90
N SER A 660 -0.46 -25.87 4.67
CA SER A 660 -0.67 -27.21 5.23
C SER A 660 -0.21 -27.34 6.69
N LYS A 661 0.45 -26.29 7.20
CA LYS A 661 1.01 -26.27 8.57
C LYS A 661 1.94 -27.45 8.88
N ASP A 662 2.59 -27.97 7.84
CA ASP A 662 3.58 -29.05 7.99
C ASP A 662 5.01 -28.52 7.93
N LYS A 663 5.20 -27.25 7.50
CA LYS A 663 6.50 -26.59 7.41
C LYS A 663 6.43 -25.14 7.87
N ALA A 664 7.47 -24.73 8.59
CA ALA A 664 7.69 -23.33 8.91
C ALA A 664 9.19 -22.97 8.84
N ILE A 665 9.46 -21.69 8.62
CA ILE A 665 10.81 -21.12 8.68
C ILE A 665 10.77 -19.98 9.72
N VAL A 666 11.73 -20.03 10.65
CA VAL A 666 11.89 -19.00 11.68
C VAL A 666 13.23 -18.30 11.47
N PHE A 667 13.18 -16.98 11.39
CA PHE A 667 14.36 -16.12 11.38
C PHE A 667 14.49 -15.44 12.73
N ALA A 668 15.68 -15.42 13.30
CA ALA A 668 15.98 -14.73 14.54
C ALA A 668 17.28 -13.94 14.41
N TYR A 669 17.27 -12.66 14.83
CA TYR A 669 18.38 -11.72 14.67
C TYR A 669 18.66 -10.98 15.96
N LEU A 670 19.92 -10.90 16.39
CA LEU A 670 20.31 -9.98 17.45
C LEU A 670 20.29 -8.54 16.91
N THR A 671 19.57 -7.65 17.56
CA THR A 671 19.46 -6.23 17.13
C THR A 671 20.17 -5.27 18.09
N ASN A 672 20.47 -5.72 19.32
CA ASN A 672 21.19 -4.94 20.31
C ASN A 672 22.43 -5.73 20.82
N PHE A 673 23.60 -5.27 20.44
CA PHE A 673 24.88 -5.93 20.67
C PHE A 673 25.54 -5.56 22.03
N ARG A 674 24.84 -4.90 22.93
CA ARG A 674 25.37 -4.55 24.24
C ARG A 674 25.58 -5.80 25.10
N PHE A 675 26.67 -5.85 25.85
CA PHE A 675 27.06 -7.01 26.66
C PHE A 675 25.93 -7.53 27.58
N MET A 676 25.20 -6.63 28.24
CA MET A 676 24.10 -6.99 29.14
C MET A 676 22.93 -7.69 28.44
N ASN A 677 22.82 -7.60 27.12
CA ASN A 677 21.75 -8.23 26.33
C ASN A 677 22.14 -9.62 25.83
N THR A 678 23.37 -10.09 26.09
CA THR A 678 23.78 -11.45 25.70
C THR A 678 23.06 -12.54 26.50
N THR A 679 22.44 -12.19 27.62
CA THR A 679 21.63 -13.11 28.45
C THR A 679 20.26 -13.40 27.85
N THR A 680 19.86 -12.69 26.79
CA THR A 680 18.57 -12.91 26.10
C THR A 680 18.52 -14.24 25.34
N SER A 681 19.65 -14.88 25.14
CA SER A 681 19.74 -16.23 24.56
C SER A 681 18.91 -17.31 25.29
N ALA A 682 18.49 -17.04 26.53
CA ALA A 682 17.67 -17.95 27.32
C ALA A 682 16.13 -17.76 27.15
N THR A 683 15.70 -16.74 26.39
CA THR A 683 14.27 -16.46 26.26
C THR A 683 13.66 -17.25 25.08
N PRO A 684 12.73 -18.17 25.35
CA PRO A 684 12.02 -18.88 24.29
C PRO A 684 11.15 -17.90 23.47
N VAL A 685 11.01 -18.18 22.19
CA VAL A 685 10.07 -17.51 21.28
C VAL A 685 8.92 -18.46 21.04
N GLN A 686 7.69 -18.05 21.35
CA GLN A 686 6.50 -18.83 21.06
C GLN A 686 6.22 -18.80 19.56
N PHE A 687 6.19 -19.97 18.92
CA PHE A 687 5.82 -20.11 17.53
C PHE A 687 4.33 -19.88 17.32
N LYS A 688 3.91 -19.63 16.11
CA LYS A 688 2.52 -19.34 15.78
C LYS A 688 2.08 -20.08 14.52
N GLY A 689 0.78 -20.23 14.33
CA GLY A 689 0.19 -20.78 13.12
C GLY A 689 0.46 -22.25 12.84
N LEU A 690 1.15 -22.98 13.73
CA LEU A 690 1.35 -24.43 13.62
C LEU A 690 0.06 -25.19 13.95
N ASP A 691 0.01 -26.47 13.63
CA ASP A 691 -1.05 -27.37 14.06
C ASP A 691 -0.73 -27.92 15.46
N LEU A 692 -1.61 -27.71 16.42
CA LEU A 692 -1.42 -28.12 17.82
C LEU A 692 -1.21 -29.63 17.97
N GLN A 693 -1.81 -30.44 17.08
CA GLN A 693 -1.80 -31.91 17.15
C GLN A 693 -0.62 -32.55 16.43
N LYS A 694 0.03 -31.81 15.54
CA LYS A 694 1.20 -32.27 14.79
C LYS A 694 2.45 -32.25 15.68
N LYS A 695 3.42 -33.07 15.31
CA LYS A 695 4.77 -33.09 15.89
C LYS A 695 5.75 -32.52 14.88
N TYR A 696 6.75 -31.79 15.37
CA TYR A 696 7.73 -31.09 14.53
C TYR A 696 9.16 -31.40 14.97
N ARG A 697 10.06 -31.46 13.98
CA ARG A 697 11.50 -31.41 14.17
C ARG A 697 12.01 -30.03 13.78
N ILE A 698 12.98 -29.54 14.53
CA ILE A 698 13.60 -28.23 14.29
C ILE A 698 15.07 -28.49 13.97
N LYS A 699 15.55 -27.91 12.88
CA LYS A 699 16.96 -27.86 12.52
C LYS A 699 17.38 -26.43 12.17
N GLU A 700 18.60 -26.09 12.54
CA GLU A 700 19.22 -24.86 12.05
C GLU A 700 19.74 -25.10 10.63
N ILE A 701 19.47 -24.11 9.75
CA ILE A 701 19.99 -24.11 8.39
C ILE A 701 20.85 -22.86 8.17
N ASN A 702 21.50 -22.78 7.02
CA ASN A 702 22.35 -21.65 6.62
C ASN A 702 23.52 -21.38 7.58
N LEU A 703 24.14 -22.48 8.07
CA LEU A 703 25.35 -22.41 8.90
C LEU A 703 26.54 -21.91 8.08
N TYR A 704 27.37 -21.06 8.70
CA TYR A 704 28.62 -20.65 8.09
C TYR A 704 29.63 -21.83 8.11
N PRO A 705 30.48 -22.01 7.07
CA PRO A 705 31.46 -23.11 7.02
C PRO A 705 32.31 -23.21 8.28
N GLY A 706 32.49 -24.42 8.78
CA GLY A 706 33.21 -24.68 10.00
C GLY A 706 32.48 -24.42 11.31
N THR A 707 31.21 -23.95 11.24
CA THR A 707 30.36 -23.82 12.44
C THR A 707 29.43 -25.02 12.59
N THR A 708 29.07 -25.33 13.83
CA THR A 708 28.11 -26.39 14.18
C THR A 708 26.88 -25.77 14.85
N SER A 709 25.73 -26.37 14.59
CA SER A 709 24.50 -25.96 15.29
C SER A 709 24.58 -26.33 16.78
N THR A 710 24.05 -25.45 17.64
CA THR A 710 23.81 -25.77 19.06
C THR A 710 22.47 -26.44 19.27
N ILE A 711 21.64 -26.57 18.21
CA ILE A 711 20.28 -27.09 18.26
C ILE A 711 20.34 -28.62 18.01
N THR A 712 19.71 -29.37 18.94
CA THR A 712 19.60 -30.82 18.84
C THR A 712 18.58 -31.20 17.77
N THR A 713 19.03 -31.81 16.67
CA THR A 713 18.20 -32.13 15.49
C THR A 713 17.24 -33.29 15.69
N ASP A 714 17.46 -34.16 16.67
CA ASP A 714 16.64 -35.37 16.89
C ASP A 714 15.45 -35.15 17.83
N ALA A 715 15.37 -33.99 18.47
CA ALA A 715 14.28 -33.66 19.36
C ALA A 715 12.98 -33.39 18.55
N VAL A 716 11.89 -33.97 19.05
CA VAL A 716 10.56 -33.82 18.47
C VAL A 716 9.68 -33.07 19.46
N TYR A 717 9.02 -32.02 19.00
CA TYR A 717 8.14 -31.16 19.80
C TYR A 717 6.72 -31.22 19.26
N SER A 718 5.70 -31.16 20.12
CA SER A 718 4.33 -30.93 19.65
C SER A 718 4.14 -29.48 19.21
N GLY A 719 3.20 -29.24 18.29
CA GLY A 719 2.83 -27.86 17.93
C GLY A 719 2.32 -27.09 19.14
N GLU A 720 1.57 -27.78 20.05
CA GLU A 720 1.13 -27.20 21.31
C GLU A 720 2.33 -26.70 22.16
N TYR A 721 3.36 -27.51 22.33
CA TYR A 721 4.56 -27.11 23.07
C TYR A 721 5.22 -25.87 22.43
N LEU A 722 5.43 -25.90 21.11
CA LEU A 722 6.07 -24.79 20.40
C LEU A 722 5.27 -23.50 20.44
N MET A 723 3.95 -23.58 20.45
CA MET A 723 3.07 -22.42 20.49
C MET A 723 2.81 -21.91 21.91
N THR A 724 2.93 -22.75 22.94
CA THR A 724 2.62 -22.40 24.34
C THR A 724 3.89 -22.08 25.15
N VAL A 725 4.89 -22.98 25.08
CA VAL A 725 6.16 -22.83 25.80
C VAL A 725 7.18 -22.06 24.94
N GLY A 726 7.23 -22.37 23.64
CA GLY A 726 8.13 -21.77 22.69
C GLY A 726 9.44 -22.56 22.52
N PHE A 727 10.32 -21.99 21.70
CA PHE A 727 11.63 -22.55 21.39
C PHE A 727 12.69 -21.44 21.46
N ASN A 728 13.84 -21.75 22.06
CA ASN A 728 14.95 -20.79 22.12
C ASN A 728 15.84 -20.93 20.87
N PRO A 729 15.89 -19.92 19.98
CA PRO A 729 16.76 -19.94 18.81
C PRO A 729 18.23 -19.75 19.13
N ASP A 730 18.59 -19.49 20.39
CA ASP A 730 19.96 -19.27 20.89
C ASP A 730 20.70 -18.15 20.15
N VAL A 731 20.03 -17.03 19.89
CA VAL A 731 20.64 -15.83 19.29
C VAL A 731 21.44 -15.08 20.35
N ASN A 732 22.71 -14.80 20.08
CA ASN A 732 23.61 -14.10 20.98
C ASN A 732 24.77 -13.44 20.20
N THR A 733 25.73 -12.80 20.86
CA THR A 733 26.83 -12.08 20.21
C THR A 733 27.79 -12.95 19.38
N ARG A 734 27.77 -14.25 19.57
CA ARG A 734 28.55 -15.22 18.75
C ARG A 734 27.72 -15.84 17.63
N ARG A 735 26.41 -15.84 17.82
CA ARG A 735 25.37 -16.32 16.88
C ARG A 735 24.38 -15.21 16.66
N THR A 736 24.79 -14.22 15.88
CA THR A 736 24.01 -12.98 15.69
C THR A 736 22.75 -13.16 14.85
N SER A 737 22.69 -14.22 14.05
CA SER A 737 21.49 -14.63 13.29
C SER A 737 21.37 -16.15 13.25
N VAL A 738 20.13 -16.63 13.26
CA VAL A 738 19.76 -18.05 13.20
C VAL A 738 18.56 -18.22 12.31
N ILE A 739 18.60 -19.20 11.43
CA ILE A 739 17.44 -19.64 10.64
C ILE A 739 17.08 -21.06 11.03
N LEU A 740 15.84 -21.25 11.47
CA LEU A 740 15.30 -22.55 11.83
C LEU A 740 14.32 -23.04 10.77
N GLN A 741 14.53 -24.23 10.29
CA GLN A 741 13.55 -24.97 9.51
C GLN A 741 12.80 -25.90 10.46
N VAL A 742 11.46 -25.84 10.40
CA VAL A 742 10.53 -26.61 11.23
C VAL A 742 9.73 -27.50 10.29
N ASP A 743 9.93 -28.79 10.37
CA ASP A 743 9.28 -29.77 9.51
C ASP A 743 8.43 -30.73 10.37
N GLU A 744 7.23 -31.12 9.89
CA GLU A 744 6.42 -32.15 10.53
C GLU A 744 7.21 -33.45 10.66
N ALA A 745 7.30 -33.97 11.89
CA ALA A 745 7.94 -35.25 12.18
C ALA A 745 7.01 -36.37 11.77
N ARG A 746 7.41 -37.14 10.77
CA ARG A 746 6.70 -38.36 10.35
C ARG A 746 7.02 -39.52 11.26
#